data_45a8c3e360992e21e788e812da14b932
#
_entry.id   45a8c3e360992e21e788e812da14b932
#
_cell.length_a   1.000
_cell.length_b   1.000
_cell.length_c   1.000
_cell.angle_alpha   90.00
_cell.angle_beta   90.00
_cell.angle_gamma   90.00
#
_symmetry.space_group_name_H-M   'P 1'
#
loop_
_entity.id
_entity.type
_entity.pdbx_description
1 polymer ?
#
loop_
_entity_poly.entity_id
_entity_poly.type
_entity_poly.pdbx_seq_one_letter_code
_entity_poly.pdbx_strand_id
1 'polypeptide(L)'
;MRVGKTADGIQENRKVPWYVYVILLTVCIASSALTSYVARSDVRVLIGEKVLIISSLTGVFSSVANICAILLAVFFDKVGFITAIAVTVAQFPGLIIGLVSNETLNNLPGVFSLLLTIMVVIVVRNRNKQLELFRNSEVEHLRDQQKLSQKLFEQTATALVNAVDAKDTYSHGHSLRVAEYSERIAGLMGKNDDECYKIYYAALLHDVGKIGIDDAIITKKGRLTDEEYEIMKQHPVLGNQILSSIGEYPYLSIGAHFHHERYDGKGYPDGLKGEDIPEIARIISVADAYDAMTSNRSYRQAIPQQLVREEIVKGSGTQFDPKIAKIMQHIIDLDTEYKMRERSAFAEFAGKDELVCGEFRDSISDGILTDPKLTKISLRFTPNDNNTDNARPPAIVLFDSLDARYHDDEKTIKDLYYFEYCEIGFDGKIKEEGCRRAQVDITRREGEKTAKDSESIEYSIEAVKVRDHVLITIDDGTSTVKVTVALPDSSRFAYLGLTGENCLIDNVQIDKSGENVPDDYIPRIAEEISFIDGPVGDVPNVQIDGYRTSSTQAIPVVDGLSIVFHTMSLPTARLVWHCPFIVLFYSSELIPEGKDYKEFALIRIDGESWQSRESANNRLIVNRTDEFDGWDAWKEANHEGFDCTVSFERKGDVVVTTTQNCGLFIRNITTVVDGTKNIYACITGDQVALTNIRIKQSK
;
A
#
# COMPACT_ATOMS: atom_id res chain seq x y z
N MET A 1 -1.94 -10.18 7.80
CA MET A 1 -1.88 -11.64 7.61
C MET A 1 -3.25 -12.26 7.86
N ARG A 2 -4.09 -12.36 6.84
CA ARG A 2 -5.33 -13.13 6.87
C ARG A 2 -5.19 -14.21 5.80
N VAL A 3 -4.89 -15.41 6.23
CA VAL A 3 -4.82 -16.61 5.37
C VAL A 3 -6.19 -16.85 4.76
N GLY A 4 -6.22 -16.86 3.43
CA GLY A 4 -7.41 -16.84 2.60
C GLY A 4 -8.38 -18.00 2.81
N LYS A 5 -9.62 -17.66 2.55
CA LYS A 5 -10.82 -18.54 2.49
C LYS A 5 -10.85 -19.52 1.30
N THR A 6 -9.75 -19.89 0.69
CA THR A 6 -9.74 -20.71 -0.54
C THR A 6 -9.61 -22.22 -0.32
N ALA A 7 -9.47 -22.69 0.93
CA ALA A 7 -9.47 -24.13 1.23
C ALA A 7 -10.87 -24.72 1.51
N ASP A 8 -11.93 -23.90 1.54
CA ASP A 8 -13.31 -24.35 1.81
C ASP A 8 -14.05 -24.89 0.57
N GLY A 9 -13.43 -24.87 -0.61
CA GLY A 9 -14.05 -25.28 -1.88
C GLY A 9 -14.02 -26.79 -2.17
N ILE A 10 -13.30 -27.62 -1.39
CA ILE A 10 -13.18 -29.07 -1.65
C ILE A 10 -13.70 -29.87 -0.44
N GLN A 11 -14.91 -29.65 -0.04
CA GLN A 11 -15.71 -30.62 0.69
C GLN A 11 -17.16 -30.14 0.82
N GLU A 12 -17.95 -30.18 -0.25
CA GLU A 12 -19.33 -30.58 -0.11
C GLU A 12 -19.32 -32.06 0.29
N ASN A 13 -19.13 -32.32 1.59
CA ASN A 13 -19.62 -33.53 2.21
C ASN A 13 -21.12 -33.56 1.83
N ARG A 14 -21.56 -34.46 0.91
CA ARG A 14 -22.97 -34.73 0.70
C ARG A 14 -23.51 -35.21 2.03
N LYS A 15 -23.84 -34.29 2.92
CA LYS A 15 -24.57 -34.58 4.15
C LYS A 15 -25.84 -35.27 3.68
N VAL A 16 -26.00 -36.54 4.10
CA VAL A 16 -27.23 -37.28 3.80
C VAL A 16 -28.40 -36.40 4.26
N PRO A 17 -29.36 -36.10 3.37
CA PRO A 17 -30.41 -35.15 3.69
C PRO A 17 -31.21 -35.61 4.92
N TRP A 18 -31.62 -34.67 5.76
CA TRP A 18 -32.30 -34.95 7.04
C TRP A 18 -33.56 -35.76 6.88
N TYR A 19 -34.26 -35.71 5.75
CA TYR A 19 -35.46 -36.54 5.48
C TYR A 19 -35.11 -38.02 5.42
N VAL A 20 -33.88 -38.42 5.03
CA VAL A 20 -33.41 -39.80 5.07
C VAL A 20 -33.33 -40.31 6.54
N TYR A 21 -32.89 -39.43 7.45
CA TYR A 21 -32.90 -39.73 8.89
C TYR A 21 -34.29 -40.01 9.39
N VAL A 22 -35.28 -39.16 9.01
CA VAL A 22 -36.67 -39.37 9.44
C VAL A 22 -37.25 -40.66 8.86
N ILE A 23 -36.94 -40.95 7.56
CA ILE A 23 -37.41 -42.21 6.94
C ILE A 23 -36.81 -43.42 7.67
N LEU A 24 -35.50 -43.45 7.88
CA LEU A 24 -34.84 -44.56 8.57
C LEU A 24 -35.35 -44.74 10.00
N LEU A 25 -35.55 -43.66 10.72
CA LEU A 25 -36.09 -43.68 12.08
C LEU A 25 -37.54 -44.21 12.10
N THR A 26 -38.37 -43.72 11.19
CA THR A 26 -39.77 -44.16 11.08
C THR A 26 -39.85 -45.63 10.71
N VAL A 27 -39.07 -46.11 9.76
CA VAL A 27 -39.03 -47.54 9.38
C VAL A 27 -38.49 -48.37 10.52
N CYS A 28 -37.50 -47.93 11.25
CA CYS A 28 -36.94 -48.61 12.42
C CYS A 28 -37.98 -48.80 13.54
N ILE A 29 -38.70 -47.71 13.89
CA ILE A 29 -39.78 -47.75 14.91
C ILE A 29 -40.95 -48.60 14.43
N ALA A 30 -41.43 -48.44 13.21
CA ALA A 30 -42.53 -49.22 12.64
C ALA A 30 -42.19 -50.72 12.60
N SER A 31 -41.00 -51.09 12.13
CA SER A 31 -40.52 -52.48 12.12
C SER A 31 -40.43 -53.08 13.53
N SER A 32 -39.92 -52.29 14.52
CA SER A 32 -39.86 -52.71 15.89
C SER A 32 -41.24 -52.94 16.53
N ALA A 33 -42.20 -52.06 16.23
CA ALA A 33 -43.57 -52.20 16.67
C ALA A 33 -44.26 -53.43 16.03
N LEU A 34 -44.05 -53.62 14.71
CA LEU A 34 -44.52 -54.79 13.97
C LEU A 34 -43.92 -56.09 14.54
N THR A 35 -42.63 -56.12 14.86
CA THR A 35 -42.01 -57.26 15.51
C THR A 35 -42.74 -57.66 16.79
N SER A 36 -43.06 -56.67 17.64
CA SER A 36 -43.80 -56.92 18.91
C SER A 36 -45.24 -57.35 18.71
N TYR A 37 -45.91 -56.81 17.68
CA TYR A 37 -47.28 -57.17 17.36
C TYR A 37 -47.39 -58.58 16.76
N VAL A 38 -46.55 -58.85 15.77
CA VAL A 38 -46.50 -60.14 15.03
C VAL A 38 -46.07 -61.28 15.95
N ALA A 39 -45.15 -61.06 16.89
CA ALA A 39 -44.73 -62.04 17.85
C ALA A 39 -45.83 -62.56 18.78
N ARG A 40 -46.92 -61.79 18.98
CA ARG A 40 -48.07 -62.10 19.82
C ARG A 40 -49.26 -62.61 19.02
N SER A 41 -49.12 -62.75 17.68
CA SER A 41 -50.24 -63.08 16.77
C SER A 41 -50.24 -64.59 16.45
N ASP A 42 -51.35 -65.29 16.76
CA ASP A 42 -51.59 -66.71 16.36
C ASP A 42 -52.28 -66.82 15.01
N VAL A 43 -52.32 -65.72 14.23
CA VAL A 43 -52.99 -65.72 12.91
C VAL A 43 -52.22 -66.57 11.91
N ARG A 44 -53.00 -67.47 11.25
CA ARG A 44 -52.51 -68.38 10.22
C ARG A 44 -53.06 -67.93 8.88
N VAL A 45 -52.19 -67.68 7.87
CA VAL A 45 -52.59 -67.29 6.54
C VAL A 45 -52.28 -68.42 5.57
N LEU A 46 -53.26 -68.83 4.79
CA LEU A 46 -53.07 -69.81 3.71
C LEU A 46 -52.51 -69.10 2.47
N ILE A 47 -51.35 -69.54 2.03
CA ILE A 47 -50.75 -69.08 0.76
C ILE A 47 -50.56 -70.32 -0.12
N GLY A 48 -51.51 -70.50 -1.04
CA GLY A 48 -51.61 -71.76 -1.83
C GLY A 48 -51.89 -72.95 -0.92
N GLU A 49 -51.08 -74.00 -1.03
CA GLU A 49 -51.19 -75.20 -0.16
C GLU A 49 -50.40 -75.12 1.16
N LYS A 50 -49.71 -73.98 1.38
CA LYS A 50 -48.85 -73.83 2.58
C LYS A 50 -49.47 -72.87 3.57
N VAL A 51 -49.40 -73.24 4.87
CA VAL A 51 -49.85 -72.39 5.99
C VAL A 51 -48.66 -71.52 6.44
N LEU A 52 -48.74 -70.21 6.29
CA LEU A 52 -47.80 -69.25 6.87
C LEU A 52 -48.34 -68.82 8.24
N ILE A 53 -47.59 -69.11 9.29
CA ILE A 53 -47.87 -68.57 10.61
C ILE A 53 -47.27 -67.16 10.69
N ILE A 54 -48.10 -66.11 10.91
CA ILE A 54 -47.62 -64.69 10.89
C ILE A 54 -46.51 -64.48 11.88
N SER A 55 -46.43 -65.15 13.01
CA SER A 55 -45.33 -65.06 13.95
C SER A 55 -43.95 -65.48 13.37
N SER A 56 -43.92 -66.24 12.26
CA SER A 56 -42.64 -66.55 11.59
C SER A 56 -42.03 -65.36 10.88
N LEU A 57 -42.75 -64.25 10.62
CA LEU A 57 -42.25 -63.00 10.04
C LEU A 57 -41.54 -62.11 11.07
N THR A 58 -41.58 -62.43 12.37
CA THR A 58 -40.93 -61.66 13.42
C THR A 58 -39.45 -61.43 13.16
N GLY A 59 -38.72 -62.44 12.66
CA GLY A 59 -37.30 -62.30 12.31
C GLY A 59 -37.03 -61.31 11.17
N VAL A 60 -37.95 -61.23 10.18
CA VAL A 60 -37.79 -60.30 9.08
C VAL A 60 -37.92 -58.85 9.57
N PHE A 61 -38.96 -58.55 10.34
CA PHE A 61 -39.17 -57.18 10.87
C PHE A 61 -38.06 -56.77 11.83
N SER A 62 -37.61 -57.69 12.69
CA SER A 62 -36.46 -57.44 13.59
C SER A 62 -35.18 -57.14 12.81
N SER A 63 -34.91 -57.88 11.73
CA SER A 63 -33.75 -57.63 10.86
C SER A 63 -33.80 -56.29 10.17
N VAL A 64 -34.96 -55.87 9.69
CA VAL A 64 -35.16 -54.54 9.08
C VAL A 64 -34.91 -53.44 10.12
N ALA A 65 -35.45 -53.55 11.33
CA ALA A 65 -35.21 -52.60 12.41
C ALA A 65 -33.70 -52.47 12.76
N ASN A 66 -33.00 -53.60 12.87
CA ASN A 66 -31.56 -53.62 13.17
C ASN A 66 -30.72 -53.00 12.06
N ILE A 67 -31.04 -53.30 10.80
CA ILE A 67 -30.37 -52.66 9.65
C ILE A 67 -30.56 -51.14 9.67
N CYS A 68 -31.82 -50.66 9.88
CA CYS A 68 -32.09 -49.23 9.99
C CYS A 68 -31.34 -48.57 11.15
N ALA A 69 -31.22 -49.20 12.30
CA ALA A 69 -30.44 -48.72 13.45
C ALA A 69 -28.94 -48.60 13.09
N ILE A 70 -28.38 -49.61 12.40
CA ILE A 70 -26.99 -49.54 11.92
C ILE A 70 -26.82 -48.41 10.90
N LEU A 71 -27.70 -48.26 9.93
CA LEU A 71 -27.64 -47.20 8.94
C LEU A 71 -27.76 -45.79 9.57
N LEU A 72 -28.61 -45.63 10.59
CA LEU A 72 -28.65 -44.36 11.36
C LEU A 72 -27.29 -44.05 11.97
N ALA A 73 -26.64 -45.04 12.61
CA ALA A 73 -25.32 -44.85 13.20
C ALA A 73 -24.21 -44.60 12.17
N VAL A 74 -24.33 -45.14 10.96
CA VAL A 74 -23.36 -44.90 9.86
C VAL A 74 -23.47 -43.50 9.29
N PHE A 75 -24.69 -43.06 9.00
CA PHE A 75 -24.91 -41.84 8.19
C PHE A 75 -25.11 -40.57 9.01
N PHE A 76 -25.51 -40.64 10.28
CA PHE A 76 -25.92 -39.46 11.06
C PHE A 76 -25.10 -39.23 12.35
N ASP A 77 -23.89 -39.75 12.38
CA ASP A 77 -22.85 -39.46 13.36
C ASP A 77 -23.36 -39.58 14.85
N LYS A 78 -23.17 -38.53 15.67
CA LYS A 78 -23.58 -38.55 17.10
C LYS A 78 -25.10 -38.75 17.27
N VAL A 79 -25.90 -38.06 16.47
CA VAL A 79 -27.36 -38.11 16.56
C VAL A 79 -27.87 -39.50 16.16
N GLY A 80 -27.37 -40.01 15.03
CA GLY A 80 -27.72 -41.35 14.54
C GLY A 80 -27.29 -42.46 15.48
N PHE A 81 -26.10 -42.34 16.10
CA PHE A 81 -25.63 -43.30 17.13
C PHE A 81 -26.54 -43.31 18.37
N ILE A 82 -26.86 -42.13 18.93
CA ILE A 82 -27.70 -42.02 20.12
C ILE A 82 -29.10 -42.58 19.84
N THR A 83 -29.70 -42.27 18.70
CA THR A 83 -31.03 -42.78 18.31
C THR A 83 -31.01 -44.26 18.04
N ALA A 84 -29.99 -44.80 17.38
CA ALA A 84 -29.84 -46.24 17.13
C ALA A 84 -29.78 -47.02 18.47
N ILE A 85 -28.95 -46.56 19.42
CA ILE A 85 -28.85 -47.17 20.76
C ILE A 85 -30.19 -47.04 21.49
N ALA A 86 -30.82 -45.88 21.53
CA ALA A 86 -32.08 -45.66 22.23
C ALA A 86 -33.20 -46.57 21.71
N VAL A 87 -33.37 -46.66 20.37
CA VAL A 87 -34.40 -47.53 19.79
C VAL A 87 -34.12 -49.03 20.01
N THR A 88 -32.83 -49.42 19.96
CA THR A 88 -32.43 -50.82 20.20
C THR A 88 -32.63 -51.18 21.67
N VAL A 89 -32.22 -50.32 22.61
CA VAL A 89 -32.39 -50.55 24.06
C VAL A 89 -33.87 -50.57 24.44
N ALA A 90 -34.75 -49.78 23.82
CA ALA A 90 -36.19 -49.74 24.10
C ALA A 90 -36.91 -51.07 23.77
N GLN A 91 -36.30 -51.98 23.00
CA GLN A 91 -36.85 -53.28 22.66
C GLN A 91 -36.55 -54.37 23.70
N PHE A 92 -35.51 -54.17 24.58
CA PHE A 92 -35.07 -55.13 25.57
C PHE A 92 -36.16 -55.51 26.60
N PRO A 93 -36.90 -54.58 27.20
CA PRO A 93 -37.91 -54.93 28.24
C PRO A 93 -38.94 -55.93 27.75
N GLY A 94 -39.42 -55.73 26.52
CA GLY A 94 -40.44 -56.64 25.91
C GLY A 94 -39.93 -58.07 25.70
N LEU A 95 -38.65 -58.21 25.30
CA LEU A 95 -38.01 -59.52 25.08
C LEU A 95 -37.70 -60.21 26.38
N ILE A 96 -37.21 -59.47 27.40
CA ILE A 96 -36.92 -60.03 28.73
C ILE A 96 -38.18 -60.49 29.43
N ILE A 97 -39.26 -59.69 29.45
CA ILE A 97 -40.54 -60.05 29.97
C ILE A 97 -41.06 -61.32 29.30
N GLY A 98 -40.99 -61.40 27.99
CA GLY A 98 -41.41 -62.61 27.23
C GLY A 98 -40.55 -63.82 27.49
N LEU A 99 -39.28 -63.68 27.91
CA LEU A 99 -38.39 -64.77 28.26
C LEU A 99 -38.68 -65.31 29.69
N VAL A 100 -39.06 -64.42 30.58
CA VAL A 100 -39.36 -64.78 31.99
C VAL A 100 -40.75 -65.28 32.14
N SER A 101 -41.74 -64.78 31.42
CA SER A 101 -43.17 -65.16 31.58
C SER A 101 -43.62 -66.43 30.84
N ASN A 102 -42.91 -66.83 29.76
CA ASN A 102 -43.39 -67.88 28.86
C ASN A 102 -42.72 -69.24 28.96
N GLU A 103 -41.92 -69.53 29.97
CA GLU A 103 -41.20 -70.85 30.21
C GLU A 103 -40.52 -71.42 28.91
N THR A 104 -40.40 -70.65 27.84
CA THR A 104 -39.84 -71.06 26.57
C THR A 104 -38.66 -70.14 26.11
N LEU A 105 -37.57 -70.73 25.61
CA LEU A 105 -36.35 -70.03 25.16
C LEU A 105 -36.55 -69.37 23.78
N ASN A 106 -37.78 -69.24 23.27
CA ASN A 106 -38.06 -68.70 21.92
C ASN A 106 -37.62 -67.26 21.72
N ASN A 107 -37.51 -66.44 22.75
CA ASN A 107 -37.06 -65.06 22.65
C ASN A 107 -35.54 -64.87 22.73
N LEU A 108 -34.78 -65.94 23.04
CA LEU A 108 -33.35 -65.90 23.17
C LEU A 108 -32.62 -65.39 21.90
N PRO A 109 -32.98 -65.82 20.67
CA PRO A 109 -32.39 -65.29 19.45
C PRO A 109 -32.60 -63.79 19.29
N GLY A 110 -33.76 -63.23 19.70
CA GLY A 110 -34.05 -61.81 19.70
C GLY A 110 -33.11 -60.98 20.58
N VAL A 111 -32.82 -61.45 21.81
CA VAL A 111 -31.87 -60.84 22.73
C VAL A 111 -30.45 -60.82 22.14
N PHE A 112 -30.02 -61.95 21.60
CA PHE A 112 -28.68 -62.01 20.92
C PHE A 112 -28.60 -61.07 19.74
N SER A 113 -29.67 -60.95 18.89
CA SER A 113 -29.73 -60.05 17.76
C SER A 113 -29.62 -58.61 18.18
N LEU A 114 -30.27 -58.14 19.25
CA LEU A 114 -30.15 -56.80 19.80
C LEU A 114 -28.75 -56.50 20.37
N LEU A 115 -28.20 -57.44 21.11
CA LEU A 115 -26.83 -57.32 21.65
C LEU A 115 -25.81 -57.20 20.52
N LEU A 116 -25.95 -57.99 19.45
CA LEU A 116 -25.10 -57.94 18.28
C LEU A 116 -25.26 -56.59 17.57
N THR A 117 -26.48 -56.09 17.45
CA THR A 117 -26.76 -54.79 16.84
C THR A 117 -26.10 -53.64 17.61
N ILE A 118 -26.22 -53.65 18.97
CA ILE A 118 -25.53 -52.66 19.83
C ILE A 118 -24.01 -52.74 19.63
N MET A 119 -23.45 -53.94 19.62
CA MET A 119 -22.03 -54.14 19.38
C MET A 119 -21.57 -53.60 18.03
N VAL A 120 -22.30 -53.87 16.94
CA VAL A 120 -22.03 -53.34 15.62
C VAL A 120 -22.11 -51.81 15.58
N VAL A 121 -23.16 -51.23 16.20
CA VAL A 121 -23.35 -49.77 16.28
C VAL A 121 -22.17 -49.11 17.02
N ILE A 122 -21.68 -49.69 18.09
CA ILE A 122 -20.51 -49.23 18.85
C ILE A 122 -19.22 -49.32 17.98
N VAL A 123 -19.01 -50.44 17.31
CA VAL A 123 -17.85 -50.63 16.42
C VAL A 123 -17.86 -49.61 15.27
N VAL A 124 -19.01 -49.40 14.64
CA VAL A 124 -19.19 -48.41 13.58
C VAL A 124 -18.86 -46.99 14.08
N ARG A 125 -19.38 -46.64 15.28
CA ARG A 125 -19.08 -45.34 15.89
C ARG A 125 -17.60 -45.12 16.13
N ASN A 126 -16.92 -46.10 16.72
CA ASN A 126 -15.49 -46.01 16.97
C ASN A 126 -14.69 -45.90 15.66
N ARG A 127 -15.09 -46.66 14.64
CA ARG A 127 -14.45 -46.61 13.33
C ARG A 127 -14.60 -45.23 12.69
N ASN A 128 -15.82 -44.67 12.69
CA ASN A 128 -16.08 -43.34 12.15
C ASN A 128 -15.26 -42.25 12.88
N LYS A 129 -15.18 -42.31 14.21
CA LYS A 129 -14.34 -41.41 14.99
C LYS A 129 -12.86 -41.50 14.65
N GLN A 130 -12.33 -42.71 14.48
CA GLN A 130 -10.93 -42.93 14.06
C GLN A 130 -10.67 -42.34 12.65
N LEU A 131 -11.59 -42.57 11.72
CA LEU A 131 -11.48 -42.02 10.36
C LEU A 131 -11.52 -40.47 10.34
N GLU A 132 -12.34 -39.84 11.18
CA GLU A 132 -12.40 -38.41 11.35
C GLU A 132 -11.07 -37.84 11.90
N LEU A 133 -10.52 -38.47 12.95
CA LEU A 133 -9.23 -38.06 13.53
C LEU A 133 -8.10 -38.21 12.50
N PHE A 134 -8.07 -39.34 11.79
CA PHE A 134 -7.05 -39.57 10.76
C PHE A 134 -7.12 -38.51 9.65
N ARG A 135 -8.33 -38.19 9.14
CA ARG A 135 -8.54 -37.18 8.10
C ARG A 135 -8.10 -35.79 8.57
N ASN A 136 -8.46 -35.39 9.79
CA ASN A 136 -8.06 -34.10 10.35
C ASN A 136 -6.54 -33.98 10.47
N SER A 137 -5.87 -35.04 10.94
CA SER A 137 -4.41 -35.12 11.02
C SER A 137 -3.75 -35.02 9.64
N GLU A 138 -4.31 -35.67 8.63
CA GLU A 138 -3.80 -35.61 7.25
C GLU A 138 -3.93 -34.20 6.64
N VAL A 139 -5.07 -33.54 6.85
CA VAL A 139 -5.30 -32.15 6.42
C VAL A 139 -4.34 -31.18 7.11
N GLU A 140 -4.11 -31.35 8.41
CA GLU A 140 -3.15 -30.55 9.18
C GLU A 140 -1.72 -30.74 8.66
N HIS A 141 -1.31 -31.99 8.44
CA HIS A 141 0.01 -32.31 7.87
C HIS A 141 0.21 -31.70 6.47
N LEU A 142 -0.79 -31.78 5.58
CA LEU A 142 -0.73 -31.15 4.26
C LEU A 142 -0.61 -29.62 4.34
N ARG A 143 -1.33 -28.99 5.27
CA ARG A 143 -1.21 -27.54 5.52
C ARG A 143 0.18 -27.15 6.01
N ASP A 144 0.76 -27.95 6.89
CA ASP A 144 2.11 -27.67 7.40
C ASP A 144 3.18 -27.87 6.31
N GLN A 145 3.03 -28.88 5.47
CA GLN A 145 3.89 -29.06 4.30
C GLN A 145 3.78 -27.89 3.33
N GLN A 146 2.57 -27.40 3.05
CA GLN A 146 2.34 -26.26 2.19
C GLN A 146 3.01 -24.97 2.75
N LYS A 147 2.85 -24.71 4.05
CA LYS A 147 3.50 -23.55 4.70
C LYS A 147 5.03 -23.65 4.65
N LEU A 148 5.58 -24.85 4.86
CA LEU A 148 7.02 -25.05 4.79
C LEU A 148 7.55 -24.84 3.37
N SER A 149 6.85 -25.35 2.36
CA SER A 149 7.20 -25.15 0.95
C SER A 149 7.17 -23.66 0.57
N GLN A 150 6.14 -22.93 0.99
CA GLN A 150 6.05 -21.48 0.77
C GLN A 150 7.22 -20.74 1.44
N LYS A 151 7.52 -21.04 2.69
CA LYS A 151 8.63 -20.41 3.41
C LYS A 151 9.99 -20.69 2.75
N LEU A 152 10.22 -21.90 2.27
CA LEU A 152 11.43 -22.27 1.53
C LEU A 152 11.54 -21.49 0.21
N PHE A 153 10.43 -21.33 -0.51
CA PHE A 153 10.39 -20.51 -1.71
C PHE A 153 10.76 -19.06 -1.41
N GLU A 154 10.15 -18.44 -0.39
CA GLU A 154 10.41 -17.05 0.04
C GLU A 154 11.90 -16.85 0.40
N GLN A 155 12.48 -17.76 1.17
CA GLN A 155 13.89 -17.71 1.54
C GLN A 155 14.82 -17.89 0.34
N THR A 156 14.46 -18.77 -0.59
CA THR A 156 15.27 -19.02 -1.80
C THR A 156 15.22 -17.81 -2.74
N ALA A 157 14.04 -17.21 -2.94
CA ALA A 157 13.88 -16.00 -3.74
C ALA A 157 14.72 -14.86 -3.16
N THR A 158 14.66 -14.64 -1.85
CA THR A 158 15.47 -13.62 -1.16
C THR A 158 16.97 -13.89 -1.31
N ALA A 159 17.41 -15.14 -1.21
CA ALA A 159 18.82 -15.49 -1.40
C ALA A 159 19.32 -15.24 -2.84
N LEU A 160 18.47 -15.47 -3.84
CA LEU A 160 18.78 -15.17 -5.24
C LEU A 160 18.91 -13.66 -5.47
N VAL A 161 17.99 -12.86 -4.92
CA VAL A 161 18.05 -11.39 -5.00
C VAL A 161 19.33 -10.86 -4.34
N ASN A 162 19.65 -11.34 -3.14
CA ASN A 162 20.89 -10.95 -2.46
C ASN A 162 22.15 -11.31 -3.28
N ALA A 163 22.11 -12.39 -4.04
CA ALA A 163 23.23 -12.77 -4.92
C ALA A 163 23.34 -11.81 -6.13
N VAL A 164 22.23 -11.34 -6.70
CA VAL A 164 22.20 -10.31 -7.75
C VAL A 164 22.69 -8.98 -7.21
N ASP A 165 22.15 -8.55 -6.05
CA ASP A 165 22.52 -7.29 -5.39
C ASP A 165 24.01 -7.27 -4.98
N ALA A 166 24.59 -8.40 -4.59
CA ALA A 166 26.02 -8.51 -4.30
C ALA A 166 26.89 -8.31 -5.55
N LYS A 167 26.37 -8.63 -6.73
CA LYS A 167 27.04 -8.44 -8.01
C LYS A 167 26.86 -7.02 -8.56
N ASP A 168 25.66 -6.45 -8.40
CA ASP A 168 25.31 -5.08 -8.78
C ASP A 168 25.23 -4.19 -7.55
N THR A 169 26.40 -3.65 -7.13
CA THR A 169 26.54 -2.85 -5.92
C THR A 169 25.69 -1.58 -5.90
N TYR A 170 25.16 -1.14 -7.04
CA TYR A 170 24.30 0.03 -7.18
C TYR A 170 22.80 -0.29 -7.07
N SER A 171 22.43 -1.56 -7.16
CA SER A 171 21.03 -2.00 -7.09
C SER A 171 20.62 -2.49 -5.69
N HIS A 172 21.41 -2.23 -4.65
CA HIS A 172 21.09 -2.71 -3.30
C HIS A 172 19.67 -2.28 -2.88
N GLY A 173 18.79 -3.27 -2.67
CA GLY A 173 17.38 -3.07 -2.32
C GLY A 173 16.48 -2.61 -3.48
N HIS A 174 16.99 -2.40 -4.70
CA HIS A 174 16.19 -2.06 -5.87
C HIS A 174 15.08 -3.09 -6.14
N SER A 175 15.45 -4.36 -6.25
CA SER A 175 14.50 -5.44 -6.52
C SER A 175 13.38 -5.53 -5.47
N LEU A 176 13.71 -5.23 -4.20
CA LEU A 176 12.72 -5.19 -3.11
C LEU A 176 11.75 -4.02 -3.29
N ARG A 177 12.26 -2.81 -3.57
CA ARG A 177 11.41 -1.64 -3.80
C ARG A 177 10.51 -1.80 -5.04
N VAL A 178 11.05 -2.32 -6.13
CA VAL A 178 10.26 -2.63 -7.34
C VAL A 178 9.15 -3.64 -7.02
N ALA A 179 9.42 -4.65 -6.18
CA ALA A 179 8.41 -5.60 -5.73
C ALA A 179 7.32 -4.95 -4.87
N GLU A 180 7.69 -4.09 -3.91
CA GLU A 180 6.76 -3.34 -3.07
C GLU A 180 5.87 -2.40 -3.89
N TYR A 181 6.44 -1.67 -4.88
CA TYR A 181 5.66 -0.81 -5.77
C TYR A 181 4.72 -1.61 -6.67
N SER A 182 5.20 -2.74 -7.22
CA SER A 182 4.39 -3.61 -8.07
C SER A 182 3.21 -4.22 -7.31
N GLU A 183 3.41 -4.67 -6.08
CA GLU A 183 2.33 -5.16 -5.19
C GLU A 183 1.32 -4.05 -4.89
N ARG A 184 1.79 -2.84 -4.57
CA ARG A 184 0.92 -1.69 -4.30
C ARG A 184 0.09 -1.30 -5.53
N ILE A 185 0.70 -1.28 -6.72
CA ILE A 185 -0.02 -1.06 -7.99
C ILE A 185 -1.09 -2.13 -8.17
N ALA A 186 -0.74 -3.41 -8.01
CA ALA A 186 -1.66 -4.53 -8.15
C ALA A 186 -2.86 -4.44 -7.18
N GLY A 187 -2.61 -4.11 -5.92
CA GLY A 187 -3.66 -3.89 -4.93
C GLY A 187 -4.64 -2.79 -5.33
N LEU A 188 -4.12 -1.66 -5.85
CA LEU A 188 -4.95 -0.56 -6.36
C LEU A 188 -5.67 -0.90 -7.68
N MET A 189 -5.20 -1.90 -8.43
CA MET A 189 -5.93 -2.48 -9.58
C MET A 189 -7.07 -3.40 -9.14
N GLY A 190 -7.22 -3.68 -7.85
CA GLY A 190 -8.24 -4.58 -7.31
C GLY A 190 -7.88 -6.06 -7.40
N LYS A 191 -6.59 -6.39 -7.53
CA LYS A 191 -6.09 -7.76 -7.49
C LYS A 191 -6.27 -8.35 -6.09
N ASN A 192 -6.53 -9.66 -6.02
CA ASN A 192 -6.62 -10.37 -4.75
C ASN A 192 -5.21 -10.67 -4.17
N ASP A 193 -5.16 -11.10 -2.90
CA ASP A 193 -3.90 -11.34 -2.18
C ASP A 193 -2.97 -12.35 -2.91
N ASP A 194 -3.52 -13.38 -3.56
CA ASP A 194 -2.73 -14.38 -4.31
C ASP A 194 -2.12 -13.78 -5.60
N GLU A 195 -2.87 -12.95 -6.30
CA GLU A 195 -2.38 -12.23 -7.49
C GLU A 195 -1.31 -11.20 -7.08
N CYS A 196 -1.53 -10.44 -6.00
CA CYS A 196 -0.54 -9.51 -5.47
C CYS A 196 0.75 -10.22 -5.06
N TYR A 197 0.65 -11.36 -4.38
CA TYR A 197 1.79 -12.21 -4.03
C TYR A 197 2.59 -12.66 -5.26
N LYS A 198 1.92 -13.11 -6.33
CA LYS A 198 2.57 -13.51 -7.58
C LYS A 198 3.31 -12.37 -8.25
N ILE A 199 2.68 -11.19 -8.30
CA ILE A 199 3.27 -9.97 -8.88
C ILE A 199 4.48 -9.52 -8.07
N TYR A 200 4.39 -9.55 -6.72
CA TYR A 200 5.50 -9.23 -5.84
C TYR A 200 6.74 -10.09 -6.12
N TYR A 201 6.60 -11.43 -6.17
CA TYR A 201 7.75 -12.31 -6.40
C TYR A 201 8.27 -12.27 -7.83
N ALA A 202 7.42 -12.04 -8.82
CA ALA A 202 7.87 -11.80 -10.19
C ALA A 202 8.68 -10.52 -10.31
N ALA A 203 8.25 -9.46 -9.64
CA ALA A 203 8.98 -8.20 -9.57
C ALA A 203 10.28 -8.33 -8.77
N LEU A 204 10.26 -9.06 -7.65
CA LEU A 204 11.45 -9.32 -6.83
C LEU A 204 12.57 -10.02 -7.61
N LEU A 205 12.22 -10.89 -8.56
CA LEU A 205 13.17 -11.68 -9.34
C LEU A 205 13.32 -11.20 -10.79
N HIS A 206 12.79 -10.03 -11.17
CA HIS A 206 12.79 -9.56 -12.56
C HIS A 206 14.19 -9.47 -13.17
N ASP A 207 15.15 -9.07 -12.39
CA ASP A 207 16.54 -8.79 -12.76
C ASP A 207 17.51 -9.99 -12.52
N VAL A 208 16.99 -11.17 -12.14
CA VAL A 208 17.85 -12.33 -11.81
C VAL A 208 18.81 -12.73 -12.96
N GLY A 209 18.45 -12.44 -14.19
CA GLY A 209 19.31 -12.71 -15.36
C GLY A 209 20.60 -11.91 -15.41
N LYS A 210 20.76 -10.85 -14.63
CA LYS A 210 22.02 -10.13 -14.47
C LYS A 210 23.17 -11.02 -13.94
N ILE A 211 22.84 -12.13 -13.29
CA ILE A 211 23.84 -13.17 -12.92
C ILE A 211 24.65 -13.61 -14.13
N GLY A 212 24.04 -13.70 -15.31
CA GLY A 212 24.70 -14.12 -16.55
C GLY A 212 25.42 -13.02 -17.33
N ILE A 213 25.39 -11.76 -16.88
CA ILE A 213 26.07 -10.62 -17.52
C ILE A 213 27.45 -10.44 -16.88
N ASP A 214 28.44 -10.00 -17.67
CA ASP A 214 29.81 -9.76 -17.18
C ASP A 214 29.84 -8.61 -16.14
N ASP A 215 30.60 -8.79 -15.06
CA ASP A 215 30.73 -7.82 -13.99
C ASP A 215 31.30 -6.48 -14.48
N ALA A 216 32.20 -6.51 -15.48
CA ALA A 216 32.77 -5.31 -16.07
C ALA A 216 31.71 -4.41 -16.77
N ILE A 217 30.60 -4.99 -17.23
CA ILE A 217 29.47 -4.26 -17.82
C ILE A 217 28.55 -3.75 -16.72
N ILE A 218 28.22 -4.58 -15.72
CA ILE A 218 27.30 -4.23 -14.64
C ILE A 218 27.87 -3.10 -13.78
N THR A 219 29.15 -3.18 -13.40
CA THR A 219 29.80 -2.25 -12.49
C THR A 219 30.45 -1.05 -13.18
N LYS A 220 30.26 -0.88 -14.50
CA LYS A 220 30.88 0.18 -15.28
C LYS A 220 30.46 1.57 -14.79
N LYS A 221 31.45 2.40 -14.45
CA LYS A 221 31.23 3.82 -14.14
C LYS A 221 31.09 4.60 -15.44
N GLY A 222 29.89 4.98 -15.80
CA GLY A 222 29.59 5.75 -17.00
C GLY A 222 28.63 5.04 -17.96
N ARG A 223 28.39 5.64 -19.13
CA ARG A 223 27.47 5.07 -20.13
C ARG A 223 28.04 3.80 -20.76
N LEU A 224 27.17 2.81 -20.97
CA LEU A 224 27.52 1.62 -21.77
C LEU A 224 27.71 2.02 -23.22
N THR A 225 28.64 1.35 -23.94
CA THR A 225 28.67 1.42 -25.41
C THR A 225 27.48 0.71 -26.01
N ASP A 226 27.23 0.88 -27.31
CA ASP A 226 26.11 0.20 -27.96
C ASP A 226 26.26 -1.33 -27.89
N GLU A 227 27.49 -1.85 -28.01
CA GLU A 227 27.78 -3.28 -27.91
C GLU A 227 27.55 -3.81 -26.47
N GLU A 228 28.01 -3.08 -25.46
CA GLU A 228 27.77 -3.43 -24.05
C GLU A 228 26.27 -3.37 -23.70
N TYR A 229 25.55 -2.40 -24.28
CA TYR A 229 24.11 -2.28 -24.09
C TYR A 229 23.36 -3.45 -24.71
N GLU A 230 23.79 -3.93 -25.91
CA GLU A 230 23.22 -5.16 -26.51
C GLU A 230 23.46 -6.39 -25.64
N ILE A 231 24.60 -6.48 -24.95
CA ILE A 231 24.87 -7.57 -23.98
C ILE A 231 23.95 -7.41 -22.77
N MET A 232 23.81 -6.19 -22.22
CA MET A 232 22.93 -5.92 -21.11
C MET A 232 21.47 -6.31 -21.41
N LYS A 233 20.98 -6.07 -22.62
CA LYS A 233 19.63 -6.46 -23.06
C LYS A 233 19.39 -7.99 -23.08
N GLN A 234 20.40 -8.81 -22.84
CA GLN A 234 20.21 -10.25 -22.71
C GLN A 234 19.70 -10.69 -21.34
N HIS A 235 19.78 -9.84 -20.28
CA HIS A 235 19.37 -10.28 -18.94
C HIS A 235 17.90 -10.72 -18.85
N PRO A 236 16.89 -10.15 -19.59
CA PRO A 236 15.53 -10.66 -19.55
C PRO A 236 15.43 -12.09 -20.10
N VAL A 237 16.16 -12.38 -21.18
CA VAL A 237 16.21 -13.73 -21.79
C VAL A 237 16.90 -14.73 -20.84
N LEU A 238 18.01 -14.33 -20.23
CA LEU A 238 18.72 -15.16 -19.25
C LEU A 238 17.88 -15.36 -17.98
N GLY A 239 17.17 -14.33 -17.51
CA GLY A 239 16.24 -14.42 -16.39
C GLY A 239 15.10 -15.40 -16.66
N ASN A 240 14.52 -15.36 -17.85
CA ASN A 240 13.54 -16.33 -18.29
C ASN A 240 14.11 -17.76 -18.29
N GLN A 241 15.32 -17.97 -18.81
CA GLN A 241 15.97 -19.29 -18.81
C GLN A 241 16.19 -19.83 -17.39
N ILE A 242 16.63 -18.99 -16.46
CA ILE A 242 16.84 -19.36 -15.06
C ILE A 242 15.51 -19.74 -14.40
N LEU A 243 14.49 -18.89 -14.50
CA LEU A 243 13.24 -19.01 -13.76
C LEU A 243 12.25 -20.01 -14.39
N SER A 244 12.34 -20.29 -15.69
CA SER A 244 11.49 -21.28 -16.36
C SER A 244 11.76 -22.72 -15.88
N SER A 245 12.88 -22.96 -15.20
CA SER A 245 13.14 -24.24 -14.51
C SER A 245 12.18 -24.47 -13.32
N ILE A 246 11.51 -23.42 -12.82
CA ILE A 246 10.54 -23.47 -11.72
C ILE A 246 9.13 -23.56 -12.33
N GLY A 247 8.77 -24.76 -12.81
CA GLY A 247 7.52 -24.97 -13.56
C GLY A 247 6.23 -24.67 -12.81
N GLU A 248 6.25 -24.72 -11.47
CA GLU A 248 5.13 -24.42 -10.59
C GLU A 248 4.77 -22.92 -10.55
N TYR A 249 5.72 -22.04 -10.90
CA TYR A 249 5.58 -20.59 -10.81
C TYR A 249 5.91 -19.87 -12.13
N PRO A 250 5.15 -20.12 -13.21
CA PRO A 250 5.47 -19.57 -14.54
C PRO A 250 5.46 -18.04 -14.60
N TYR A 251 4.75 -17.38 -13.71
CA TYR A 251 4.71 -15.93 -13.62
C TYR A 251 6.08 -15.29 -13.33
N LEU A 252 7.00 -16.02 -12.71
CA LEU A 252 8.36 -15.53 -12.43
C LEU A 252 9.15 -15.30 -13.73
N SER A 253 9.15 -16.31 -14.59
CA SER A 253 9.85 -16.23 -15.87
C SER A 253 9.21 -15.20 -16.82
N ILE A 254 7.87 -15.05 -16.77
CA ILE A 254 7.13 -14.03 -17.52
C ILE A 254 7.54 -12.62 -17.08
N GLY A 255 7.58 -12.36 -15.77
CA GLY A 255 8.02 -11.09 -15.21
C GLY A 255 9.43 -10.73 -15.65
N ALA A 256 10.38 -11.66 -15.51
CA ALA A 256 11.77 -11.47 -15.90
C ALA A 256 11.95 -11.27 -17.41
N HIS A 257 11.18 -11.97 -18.24
CA HIS A 257 11.35 -11.90 -19.71
C HIS A 257 10.84 -10.58 -20.31
N PHE A 258 9.68 -10.08 -19.84
CA PHE A 258 8.94 -9.03 -20.53
C PHE A 258 8.93 -7.66 -19.83
N HIS A 259 9.61 -7.46 -18.71
CA HIS A 259 9.57 -6.20 -17.96
C HIS A 259 10.19 -5.01 -18.72
N HIS A 260 11.00 -5.24 -19.75
CA HIS A 260 11.54 -4.21 -20.63
C HIS A 260 10.77 -4.05 -21.95
N GLU A 261 9.65 -4.75 -22.11
CA GLU A 261 8.73 -4.45 -23.21
C GLU A 261 8.06 -3.09 -22.99
N ARG A 262 7.81 -2.41 -24.11
CA ARG A 262 7.20 -1.08 -24.12
C ARG A 262 5.81 -1.13 -24.73
N TYR A 263 4.91 -0.39 -24.18
CA TYR A 263 3.51 -0.35 -24.64
C TYR A 263 3.37 0.04 -26.12
N ASP A 264 4.32 0.84 -26.66
CA ASP A 264 4.40 1.22 -28.08
C ASP A 264 5.02 0.15 -29.01
N GLY A 265 5.52 -0.97 -28.46
CA GLY A 265 6.16 -2.05 -29.21
C GLY A 265 7.63 -1.81 -29.56
N LYS A 266 8.28 -0.81 -28.95
CA LYS A 266 9.70 -0.50 -29.14
C LYS A 266 10.59 -1.06 -28.04
N GLY A 267 10.06 -1.97 -27.24
CA GLY A 267 10.76 -2.66 -26.15
C GLY A 267 11.58 -3.87 -26.64
N TYR A 268 12.06 -4.64 -25.71
CA TYR A 268 12.80 -5.87 -25.92
C TYR A 268 12.46 -6.90 -24.84
N PRO A 269 12.66 -8.22 -25.06
CA PRO A 269 13.37 -8.82 -26.19
C PRO A 269 12.49 -9.09 -27.43
N ASP A 270 11.16 -9.21 -27.29
CA ASP A 270 10.26 -9.72 -28.35
C ASP A 270 9.55 -8.60 -29.12
N GLY A 271 9.56 -7.35 -28.62
CA GLY A 271 8.91 -6.20 -29.24
C GLY A 271 7.38 -6.26 -29.17
N LEU A 272 6.82 -6.83 -28.09
CA LEU A 272 5.38 -6.91 -27.86
C LEU A 272 4.76 -5.53 -27.69
N LYS A 273 3.47 -5.38 -28.06
CA LYS A 273 2.79 -4.09 -28.04
C LYS A 273 1.46 -4.15 -27.29
N GLY A 274 1.19 -3.09 -26.53
CA GLY A 274 -0.11 -2.89 -25.89
C GLY A 274 -0.43 -4.00 -24.87
N GLU A 275 -1.61 -4.57 -24.98
CA GLU A 275 -2.09 -5.63 -24.09
C GLU A 275 -1.54 -7.04 -24.44
N ASP A 276 -0.81 -7.19 -25.56
CA ASP A 276 -0.05 -8.42 -25.85
C ASP A 276 1.10 -8.63 -24.86
N ILE A 277 1.59 -7.55 -24.23
CA ILE A 277 2.55 -7.61 -23.12
C ILE A 277 1.81 -8.15 -21.88
N PRO A 278 2.28 -9.22 -21.23
CA PRO A 278 1.66 -9.74 -20.02
C PRO A 278 1.46 -8.65 -18.94
N GLU A 279 0.28 -8.61 -18.32
CA GLU A 279 -0.07 -7.56 -17.34
C GLU A 279 0.96 -7.42 -16.22
N ILE A 280 1.46 -8.56 -15.71
CA ILE A 280 2.50 -8.59 -14.68
C ILE A 280 3.77 -7.85 -15.13
N ALA A 281 4.18 -8.01 -16.37
CA ALA A 281 5.35 -7.34 -16.93
C ALA A 281 5.11 -5.83 -17.11
N ARG A 282 3.89 -5.42 -17.52
CA ARG A 282 3.51 -4.00 -17.61
C ARG A 282 3.51 -3.31 -16.25
N ILE A 283 3.12 -4.01 -15.17
CA ILE A 283 3.20 -3.51 -13.79
C ILE A 283 4.66 -3.33 -13.38
N ILE A 284 5.48 -4.36 -13.58
CA ILE A 284 6.91 -4.33 -13.22
C ILE A 284 7.62 -3.20 -13.98
N SER A 285 7.35 -3.02 -15.27
CA SER A 285 7.97 -1.99 -16.10
C SER A 285 7.77 -0.57 -15.55
N VAL A 286 6.58 -0.25 -15.03
CA VAL A 286 6.30 1.06 -14.41
C VAL A 286 7.01 1.20 -13.07
N ALA A 287 6.97 0.16 -12.23
CA ALA A 287 7.60 0.15 -10.91
C ALA A 287 9.14 0.23 -11.02
N ASP A 288 9.75 -0.54 -11.94
CA ASP A 288 11.18 -0.51 -12.21
C ASP A 288 11.63 0.86 -12.72
N ALA A 289 10.92 1.43 -13.70
CA ALA A 289 11.22 2.75 -14.21
C ALA A 289 11.13 3.83 -13.12
N TYR A 290 10.14 3.75 -12.23
CA TYR A 290 10.01 4.66 -11.11
C TYR A 290 11.20 4.53 -10.14
N ASP A 291 11.52 3.31 -9.69
CA ASP A 291 12.66 3.10 -8.81
C ASP A 291 13.98 3.52 -9.47
N ALA A 292 14.14 3.16 -10.75
CA ALA A 292 15.30 3.57 -11.53
C ALA A 292 15.48 5.08 -11.60
N MET A 293 14.40 5.85 -11.69
CA MET A 293 14.45 7.32 -11.74
C MET A 293 14.65 7.96 -10.35
N THR A 294 14.09 7.37 -9.30
CA THR A 294 14.15 7.92 -7.93
C THR A 294 15.35 7.43 -7.11
N SER A 295 16.15 6.51 -7.64
CA SER A 295 17.37 5.98 -7.01
C SER A 295 18.63 6.54 -7.69
N ASN A 296 19.71 6.68 -6.91
CA ASN A 296 21.00 7.06 -7.45
C ASN A 296 21.61 5.88 -8.21
N ARG A 297 22.22 6.17 -9.36
CA ARG A 297 22.97 5.19 -10.17
C ARG A 297 24.40 5.67 -10.41
N SER A 298 25.30 4.76 -10.77
CA SER A 298 26.73 5.04 -11.01
C SER A 298 27.02 6.23 -11.93
N TYR A 299 26.09 6.55 -12.82
CA TYR A 299 26.24 7.58 -13.87
C TYR A 299 25.16 8.67 -13.81
N ARG A 300 24.18 8.59 -12.88
CA ARG A 300 23.09 9.55 -12.74
C ARG A 300 22.57 9.61 -11.30
N GLN A 301 22.36 10.80 -10.84
CA GLN A 301 21.70 11.08 -9.57
C GLN A 301 20.17 10.81 -9.66
N ALA A 302 19.53 10.59 -8.51
CA ALA A 302 18.10 10.43 -8.43
C ALA A 302 17.38 11.67 -8.96
N ILE A 303 16.35 11.45 -9.77
CA ILE A 303 15.48 12.53 -10.27
C ILE A 303 14.48 12.86 -9.16
N PRO A 304 14.19 14.15 -8.92
CA PRO A 304 13.13 14.57 -8.00
C PRO A 304 11.80 13.90 -8.32
N GLN A 305 11.07 13.49 -7.30
CA GLN A 305 9.81 12.73 -7.46
C GLN A 305 8.78 13.46 -8.34
N GLN A 306 8.74 14.79 -8.24
CA GLN A 306 7.86 15.61 -9.08
C GLN A 306 8.19 15.49 -10.58
N LEU A 307 9.48 15.51 -10.92
CA LEU A 307 9.93 15.33 -12.31
C LEU A 307 9.74 13.89 -12.78
N VAL A 308 9.93 12.90 -11.88
CA VAL A 308 9.63 11.49 -12.17
C VAL A 308 8.14 11.31 -12.49
N ARG A 309 7.27 12.00 -11.77
CA ARG A 309 5.84 12.00 -12.07
C ARG A 309 5.54 12.51 -13.49
N GLU A 310 6.19 13.60 -13.91
CA GLU A 310 6.07 14.10 -15.30
C GLU A 310 6.55 13.08 -16.33
N GLU A 311 7.66 12.42 -16.08
CA GLU A 311 8.17 11.38 -16.97
C GLU A 311 7.20 10.17 -17.06
N ILE A 312 6.57 9.77 -15.98
CA ILE A 312 5.53 8.74 -15.98
C ILE A 312 4.32 9.19 -16.82
N VAL A 313 3.89 10.46 -16.69
CA VAL A 313 2.81 11.05 -17.50
C VAL A 313 3.18 11.06 -18.99
N LYS A 314 4.37 11.53 -19.34
CA LYS A 314 4.87 11.57 -20.74
C LYS A 314 5.01 10.16 -21.33
N GLY A 315 5.44 9.20 -20.52
CA GLY A 315 5.58 7.79 -20.90
C GLY A 315 4.27 7.04 -21.08
N SER A 316 3.15 7.57 -20.57
CA SER A 316 1.83 6.94 -20.65
C SER A 316 1.37 6.75 -22.11
N GLY A 317 1.00 5.53 -22.47
CA GLY A 317 0.60 5.16 -23.83
C GLY A 317 1.77 4.93 -24.81
N THR A 318 3.01 5.18 -24.39
CA THR A 318 4.22 4.92 -25.16
C THR A 318 5.12 3.89 -24.48
N GLN A 319 5.80 4.25 -23.44
CA GLN A 319 6.58 3.31 -22.63
C GLN A 319 5.68 2.47 -21.73
N PHE A 320 4.71 3.09 -21.09
CA PHE A 320 3.89 2.50 -20.04
C PHE A 320 2.43 2.27 -20.46
N ASP A 321 1.81 1.26 -19.88
CA ASP A 321 0.35 1.08 -19.94
C ASP A 321 -0.33 2.30 -19.29
N PRO A 322 -1.26 2.99 -20.00
CA PRO A 322 -1.90 4.19 -19.47
C PRO A 322 -2.66 3.99 -18.16
N LYS A 323 -3.25 2.80 -17.96
CA LYS A 323 -3.98 2.48 -16.73
C LYS A 323 -3.02 2.35 -15.55
N ILE A 324 -1.91 1.65 -15.76
CA ILE A 324 -0.89 1.39 -14.72
C ILE A 324 -0.11 2.67 -14.42
N ALA A 325 0.28 3.43 -15.45
CA ALA A 325 0.93 4.73 -15.27
C ALA A 325 0.08 5.68 -14.41
N LYS A 326 -1.24 5.72 -14.63
CA LYS A 326 -2.16 6.53 -13.81
C LYS A 326 -2.22 6.09 -12.35
N ILE A 327 -2.12 4.78 -12.08
CA ILE A 327 -2.05 4.24 -10.72
C ILE A 327 -0.75 4.65 -10.04
N MET A 328 0.37 4.58 -10.76
CA MET A 328 1.65 5.02 -10.23
C MET A 328 1.66 6.52 -9.91
N GLN A 329 1.07 7.35 -10.76
CA GLN A 329 0.88 8.78 -10.49
C GLN A 329 0.12 9.00 -9.18
N HIS A 330 -0.96 8.25 -8.96
CA HIS A 330 -1.72 8.33 -7.71
C HIS A 330 -0.89 7.90 -6.48
N ILE A 331 -0.06 6.87 -6.61
CA ILE A 331 0.85 6.44 -5.54
C ILE A 331 1.84 7.57 -5.20
N ILE A 332 2.39 8.24 -6.21
CA ILE A 332 3.29 9.38 -6.06
C ILE A 332 2.55 10.55 -5.38
N ASP A 333 1.34 10.87 -5.82
CA ASP A 333 0.53 11.96 -5.27
C ASP A 333 0.14 11.75 -3.79
N LEU A 334 0.05 10.50 -3.33
CA LEU A 334 -0.20 10.16 -1.93
C LEU A 334 1.05 10.20 -1.04
N ASP A 335 2.24 10.22 -1.62
CA ASP A 335 3.50 10.28 -0.89
C ASP A 335 3.90 11.73 -0.57
N THR A 336 3.04 12.44 0.15
CA THR A 336 3.20 13.85 0.52
C THR A 336 4.41 14.13 1.42
N GLU A 337 4.88 13.10 2.12
CA GLU A 337 6.04 13.18 3.01
C GLU A 337 7.33 12.72 2.30
N TYR A 338 7.30 12.48 0.99
CA TYR A 338 8.44 12.00 0.18
C TYR A 338 9.14 10.76 0.75
N LYS A 339 8.42 9.93 1.50
CA LYS A 339 8.95 8.72 2.16
C LYS A 339 9.49 7.68 1.16
N MET A 340 8.93 7.65 -0.03
CA MET A 340 9.38 6.77 -1.10
C MET A 340 10.78 7.15 -1.60
N ARG A 341 11.17 8.42 -1.47
CA ARG A 341 12.48 8.97 -1.84
C ARG A 341 13.48 8.95 -0.67
N GLU A 342 13.05 9.29 0.55
CA GLU A 342 13.96 9.45 1.71
C GLU A 342 14.72 8.18 2.09
N ARG A 343 14.16 6.99 1.84
CA ARG A 343 14.84 5.73 2.15
C ARG A 343 16.16 5.55 1.40
N SER A 344 16.33 6.14 0.20
CA SER A 344 17.58 6.08 -0.55
C SER A 344 18.57 7.19 -0.17
N ALA A 345 18.09 8.43 0.07
CA ALA A 345 18.95 9.56 0.43
C ALA A 345 19.61 9.40 1.82
N PHE A 346 18.89 8.84 2.79
CA PHE A 346 19.43 8.57 4.13
C PHE A 346 20.47 7.45 4.16
N ALA A 347 20.27 6.40 3.35
CA ALA A 347 21.24 5.31 3.24
C ALA A 347 22.55 5.75 2.58
N GLU A 348 22.52 6.77 1.71
CA GLU A 348 23.70 7.26 1.00
C GLU A 348 24.51 8.24 1.83
N PHE A 349 23.88 9.09 2.64
CA PHE A 349 24.63 9.94 3.60
C PHE A 349 25.27 9.09 4.69
N ALA A 350 24.58 8.02 5.14
CA ALA A 350 25.14 7.03 6.04
C ALA A 350 26.20 6.11 5.38
N GLY A 351 26.33 6.13 4.05
CA GLY A 351 27.30 5.34 3.27
C GLY A 351 28.55 6.09 2.85
N LYS A 352 28.57 7.44 2.97
CA LYS A 352 29.76 8.27 2.88
C LYS A 352 30.11 8.70 4.30
N ASP A 353 31.01 7.98 4.92
CA ASP A 353 31.42 8.23 6.32
C ASP A 353 32.02 9.62 6.53
N GLU A 354 32.33 10.38 5.46
CA GLU A 354 33.09 11.63 5.54
C GLU A 354 32.83 12.61 4.38
N LEU A 355 32.72 13.90 4.69
CA LEU A 355 32.71 15.02 3.75
C LEU A 355 34.07 15.72 3.84
N VAL A 356 34.89 15.56 2.81
CA VAL A 356 36.19 16.24 2.71
C VAL A 356 35.97 17.57 2.01
N CYS A 357 36.26 18.68 2.72
CA CYS A 357 36.16 20.04 2.20
C CYS A 357 37.57 20.60 1.97
N GLY A 358 37.86 21.05 0.75
CA GLY A 358 39.06 21.78 0.39
C GLY A 358 38.83 23.28 0.50
N GLU A 359 38.54 23.96 -0.62
CA GLU A 359 38.12 25.36 -0.57
C GLU A 359 36.68 25.49 -0.03
N PHE A 360 36.34 26.65 0.47
CA PHE A 360 35.03 26.90 1.03
C PHE A 360 33.90 26.70 -0.02
N ARG A 361 32.94 25.83 0.29
CA ARG A 361 31.78 25.43 -0.57
C ARG A 361 32.16 24.61 -1.82
N ASP A 362 33.38 24.08 -1.93
CA ASP A 362 33.75 23.14 -2.99
C ASP A 362 33.04 21.77 -2.82
N SER A 363 32.70 21.45 -1.57
CA SER A 363 31.95 20.26 -1.20
C SER A 363 30.79 20.65 -0.29
N ILE A 364 29.57 20.34 -0.72
CA ILE A 364 28.35 20.53 0.08
C ILE A 364 27.60 19.20 0.12
N SER A 365 27.16 18.81 1.30
CA SER A 365 26.38 17.58 1.47
C SER A 365 25.02 17.68 0.76
N ASP A 366 24.39 16.53 0.47
CA ASP A 366 22.99 16.50 0.10
C ASP A 366 22.14 17.17 1.19
N GLY A 367 21.03 17.79 0.79
CA GLY A 367 20.21 18.58 1.68
C GLY A 367 19.38 17.70 2.63
N ILE A 368 19.45 17.99 3.91
CA ILE A 368 18.65 17.37 4.95
C ILE A 368 17.35 18.18 5.07
N LEU A 369 16.21 17.60 4.69
CA LEU A 369 14.92 18.26 4.78
C LEU A 369 14.55 18.58 6.23
N THR A 370 14.14 19.83 6.48
CA THR A 370 13.50 20.24 7.72
C THR A 370 11.97 20.27 7.56
N ASP A 371 11.28 19.70 8.50
CA ASP A 371 9.82 19.61 8.55
C ASP A 371 9.32 19.96 9.97
N PRO A 372 8.02 19.89 10.30
CA PRO A 372 7.56 20.13 11.66
C PRO A 372 8.06 19.14 12.72
N LYS A 373 8.80 18.09 12.34
CA LYS A 373 9.46 17.18 13.28
C LYS A 373 10.87 17.69 13.60
N LEU A 374 11.23 17.65 14.87
CA LEU A 374 12.58 18.03 15.29
C LEU A 374 13.60 17.06 14.69
N THR A 375 14.40 17.55 13.77
CA THR A 375 15.54 16.82 13.18
C THR A 375 16.78 17.06 14.03
N LYS A 376 17.40 15.99 14.51
CA LYS A 376 18.66 16.04 15.27
C LYS A 376 19.78 15.51 14.41
N ILE A 377 20.89 16.25 14.32
CA ILE A 377 22.08 15.89 13.57
C ILE A 377 23.27 15.98 14.51
N SER A 378 24.03 14.90 14.62
CA SER A 378 25.33 14.91 15.29
C SER A 378 26.41 14.69 14.26
N LEU A 379 27.53 15.40 14.40
CA LEU A 379 28.67 15.30 13.51
C LEU A 379 29.98 15.63 14.23
N ARG A 380 31.10 15.15 13.69
CA ARG A 380 32.44 15.51 14.13
C ARG A 380 33.13 16.33 13.04
N PHE A 381 33.74 17.43 13.45
CA PHE A 381 34.51 18.33 12.60
C PHE A 381 35.99 18.22 12.98
N THR A 382 36.87 18.02 12.00
CA THR A 382 38.32 17.94 12.16
C THR A 382 38.98 18.88 11.14
N PRO A 383 39.66 19.96 11.57
CA PRO A 383 40.41 20.82 10.64
C PRO A 383 41.64 20.08 10.09
N ASN A 384 41.89 20.23 8.77
CA ASN A 384 43.03 19.57 8.10
C ASN A 384 44.40 20.24 8.33
N ASP A 385 44.40 21.46 8.82
CA ASP A 385 45.66 22.24 9.00
C ASP A 385 45.97 22.44 10.49
N ASN A 386 47.23 22.20 10.88
CA ASN A 386 47.73 22.42 12.25
C ASN A 386 47.75 23.91 12.67
N ASN A 387 47.31 24.82 11.79
CA ASN A 387 47.21 26.25 12.06
C ASN A 387 45.78 26.65 12.41
N THR A 388 45.35 26.29 13.61
CA THR A 388 44.00 26.49 14.15
C THR A 388 43.53 27.95 14.19
N ASP A 389 44.41 28.92 14.03
CA ASP A 389 44.04 30.35 14.05
C ASP A 389 43.34 30.84 12.77
N ASN A 390 43.38 30.09 11.66
CA ASN A 390 42.76 30.44 10.40
C ASN A 390 41.68 29.42 9.91
N ALA A 391 41.39 28.38 10.69
CA ALA A 391 40.35 27.42 10.31
C ALA A 391 38.96 28.06 10.40
N ARG A 392 38.24 28.10 9.27
CA ARG A 392 36.86 28.54 9.25
C ARG A 392 35.95 27.42 9.83
N PRO A 393 35.08 27.74 10.80
CA PRO A 393 34.14 26.74 11.31
C PRO A 393 33.25 26.22 10.20
N PRO A 394 32.64 25.03 10.36
CA PRO A 394 31.66 24.51 9.43
C PRO A 394 30.50 25.47 9.21
N ALA A 395 29.78 25.31 8.12
CA ALA A 395 28.60 26.10 7.82
C ALA A 395 27.45 25.23 7.30
N ILE A 396 26.26 25.74 7.47
CA ILE A 396 25.03 25.22 6.86
C ILE A 396 24.63 26.16 5.73
N VAL A 397 24.40 25.63 4.53
CA VAL A 397 23.70 26.31 3.46
C VAL A 397 22.22 25.92 3.57
N LEU A 398 21.35 26.88 3.84
CA LEU A 398 19.91 26.70 3.88
C LEU A 398 19.32 27.07 2.53
N PHE A 399 18.66 26.09 1.86
CA PHE A 399 18.19 26.27 0.50
C PHE A 399 16.90 25.50 0.18
N ASP A 400 16.29 25.81 -0.96
CA ASP A 400 15.20 25.07 -1.62
C ASP A 400 15.69 24.54 -2.97
N SER A 401 15.35 23.33 -3.32
CA SER A 401 15.64 22.71 -4.60
C SER A 401 14.75 21.52 -4.86
N LEU A 402 14.38 21.24 -6.11
CA LEU A 402 13.60 20.06 -6.44
C LEU A 402 14.31 18.73 -6.14
N ASP A 403 15.64 18.72 -6.18
CA ASP A 403 16.45 17.52 -5.96
C ASP A 403 17.14 17.48 -4.58
N ALA A 404 16.84 18.46 -3.72
CA ALA A 404 17.46 18.63 -2.40
C ALA A 404 19.00 18.76 -2.45
N ARG A 405 19.55 19.35 -3.51
CA ARG A 405 20.99 19.55 -3.67
C ARG A 405 21.35 21.00 -3.91
N TYR A 406 22.57 21.32 -3.57
CA TYR A 406 23.19 22.60 -3.90
C TYR A 406 23.54 22.67 -5.39
N HIS A 407 23.30 23.82 -6.00
CA HIS A 407 23.63 24.12 -7.40
C HIS A 407 24.21 25.53 -7.52
N ASP A 408 25.23 25.68 -8.35
CA ASP A 408 25.90 26.94 -8.64
C ASP A 408 25.90 27.34 -10.13
N ASP A 409 25.47 26.43 -11.03
CA ASP A 409 25.34 26.74 -12.46
C ASP A 409 23.95 27.24 -12.82
N GLU A 410 23.88 28.30 -13.64
CA GLU A 410 22.63 29.00 -13.99
C GLU A 410 21.55 28.07 -14.59
N LYS A 411 21.96 27.08 -15.39
CA LYS A 411 21.02 26.18 -16.04
C LYS A 411 20.34 25.26 -15.02
N THR A 412 21.13 24.61 -14.17
CA THR A 412 20.62 23.70 -13.15
C THR A 412 19.82 24.45 -12.09
N ILE A 413 20.26 25.65 -11.68
CA ILE A 413 19.50 26.54 -10.80
C ILE A 413 18.10 26.78 -11.37
N LYS A 414 17.97 27.08 -12.67
CA LYS A 414 16.68 27.31 -13.32
C LYS A 414 15.88 26.02 -13.47
N ASP A 415 16.51 24.94 -13.93
CA ASP A 415 15.82 23.68 -14.23
C ASP A 415 15.34 22.97 -12.94
N LEU A 416 16.10 23.07 -11.84
CA LEU A 416 15.78 22.49 -10.55
C LEU A 416 15.25 23.48 -9.53
N TYR A 417 15.02 24.72 -9.94
CA TYR A 417 14.47 25.80 -9.11
C TYR A 417 15.22 25.99 -7.79
N TYR A 418 16.54 25.85 -7.83
CA TYR A 418 17.39 26.10 -6.67
C TYR A 418 17.23 27.53 -6.17
N PHE A 419 17.08 27.68 -4.86
CA PHE A 419 16.94 28.97 -4.21
C PHE A 419 17.63 28.96 -2.84
N GLU A 420 18.69 29.72 -2.67
CA GLU A 420 19.40 29.83 -1.40
C GLU A 420 18.76 30.88 -0.51
N TYR A 421 18.50 30.51 0.74
CA TYR A 421 17.96 31.43 1.75
C TYR A 421 19.05 32.15 2.50
N CYS A 422 20.02 31.40 3.02
CA CYS A 422 21.15 31.94 3.77
C CYS A 422 22.23 30.86 3.98
N GLU A 423 23.44 31.34 4.31
CA GLU A 423 24.54 30.57 4.85
C GLU A 423 24.67 30.87 6.33
N ILE A 424 24.85 29.84 7.17
CA ILE A 424 24.89 29.90 8.62
C ILE A 424 26.20 29.27 9.07
N GLY A 425 27.16 30.07 9.49
CA GLY A 425 28.39 29.59 10.16
C GLY A 425 28.08 29.04 11.54
N PHE A 426 28.79 27.99 11.94
CA PHE A 426 28.65 27.42 13.29
C PHE A 426 29.13 28.39 14.40
N ASP A 427 29.88 29.45 14.02
CA ASP A 427 30.23 30.58 14.88
C ASP A 427 29.10 31.63 15.00
N GLY A 428 27.96 31.41 14.36
CA GLY A 428 26.82 32.31 14.38
C GLY A 428 26.87 33.42 13.32
N LYS A 429 27.85 33.43 12.44
CA LYS A 429 27.82 34.36 11.30
C LYS A 429 26.82 33.91 10.28
N ILE A 430 26.00 34.85 9.79
CA ILE A 430 25.00 34.60 8.74
C ILE A 430 25.34 35.48 7.53
N LYS A 431 25.19 34.86 6.35
CA LYS A 431 25.11 35.55 5.06
C LYS A 431 23.69 35.37 4.52
N GLU A 432 22.89 36.41 4.60
CA GLU A 432 21.52 36.42 4.06
C GLU A 432 21.57 36.54 2.53
N GLU A 433 20.81 35.68 1.82
CA GLU A 433 20.67 35.74 0.36
C GLU A 433 19.19 35.95 -0.02
N GLY A 434 18.33 34.94 0.17
CA GLY A 434 16.94 34.96 -0.23
C GLY A 434 15.94 34.83 0.92
N CYS A 435 16.36 34.81 2.17
CA CYS A 435 15.44 34.84 3.31
C CYS A 435 14.89 36.27 3.54
N ARG A 436 13.71 36.36 4.16
CA ARG A 436 13.13 37.68 4.52
C ARG A 436 13.83 38.32 5.69
N ARG A 437 14.29 37.51 6.63
CA ARG A 437 14.99 37.92 7.85
C ARG A 437 15.67 36.72 8.48
N ALA A 438 16.81 36.97 9.12
CA ALA A 438 17.44 36.00 10.01
C ALA A 438 17.77 36.66 11.37
N GLN A 439 17.68 35.89 12.43
CA GLN A 439 18.03 36.30 13.78
C GLN A 439 18.95 35.26 14.41
N VAL A 440 20.01 35.72 15.09
CA VAL A 440 21.00 34.89 15.76
C VAL A 440 21.05 35.24 17.24
N ASP A 441 20.97 34.22 18.08
CA ASP A 441 21.16 34.31 19.51
C ASP A 441 22.31 33.35 19.91
N ILE A 442 23.39 33.89 20.54
CA ILE A 442 24.53 33.09 20.95
C ILE A 442 24.59 33.07 22.47
N THR A 443 24.58 31.88 23.05
CA THR A 443 24.75 31.68 24.50
C THR A 443 26.04 30.92 24.77
N ARG A 444 26.93 31.46 25.58
CA ARG A 444 28.17 30.82 26.01
C ARG A 444 28.03 30.29 27.42
N ARG A 445 28.53 29.09 27.67
CA ARG A 445 28.56 28.48 29.01
C ARG A 445 29.77 28.98 29.76
N GLU A 446 29.57 29.55 30.96
CA GLU A 446 30.67 30.03 31.82
C GLU A 446 31.42 28.85 32.43
N GLY A 447 32.74 28.79 32.25
CA GLY A 447 33.67 27.91 33.00
C GLY A 447 34.20 26.67 32.29
N GLU A 448 33.87 26.42 31.04
CA GLU A 448 34.49 25.33 30.27
C GLU A 448 35.62 25.83 29.37
N LYS A 449 36.67 25.02 29.21
CA LYS A 449 37.84 25.32 28.37
C LYS A 449 37.38 25.58 26.94
N THR A 450 37.91 26.65 26.35
CA THR A 450 37.70 26.93 24.92
C THR A 450 38.11 25.72 24.09
N ALA A 451 37.26 25.32 23.11
CA ALA A 451 37.47 24.18 22.20
C ALA A 451 38.78 24.26 21.36
N LYS A 452 39.62 25.25 21.59
CA LYS A 452 40.88 25.50 20.87
C LYS A 452 41.98 24.45 21.11
N ASP A 453 41.80 23.52 22.05
CA ASP A 453 42.86 22.54 22.42
C ASP A 453 42.51 21.09 21.96
N SER A 454 41.42 20.85 21.25
CA SER A 454 41.06 19.52 20.74
C SER A 454 41.32 19.40 19.22
N GLU A 455 41.90 18.28 18.79
CA GLU A 455 42.13 17.96 17.37
C GLU A 455 40.82 17.84 16.58
N SER A 456 39.67 17.64 17.24
CA SER A 456 38.34 17.57 16.62
C SER A 456 37.25 18.13 17.55
N ILE A 457 36.18 18.66 16.97
CA ILE A 457 35.00 19.21 17.68
C ILE A 457 33.77 18.40 17.31
N GLU A 458 33.00 18.00 18.31
CA GLU A 458 31.67 17.39 18.09
C GLU A 458 30.60 18.45 18.16
N TYR A 459 29.71 18.43 17.16
CA TYR A 459 28.58 19.32 17.09
C TYR A 459 27.26 18.53 17.18
N SER A 460 26.30 19.10 17.89
CA SER A 460 24.89 18.68 17.86
C SER A 460 24.06 19.78 17.25
N ILE A 461 23.27 19.45 16.24
CA ILE A 461 22.39 20.39 15.54
C ILE A 461 20.96 19.91 15.71
N GLU A 462 20.06 20.81 16.09
CA GLU A 462 18.63 20.59 16.08
C GLU A 462 18.00 21.55 15.08
N ALA A 463 17.17 21.04 14.17
CA ALA A 463 16.52 21.85 13.16
C ALA A 463 15.05 21.47 13.03
N VAL A 464 14.19 22.48 12.82
CA VAL A 464 12.75 22.31 12.64
C VAL A 464 12.19 23.45 11.78
N LYS A 465 11.23 23.14 10.91
CA LYS A 465 10.49 24.12 10.13
C LYS A 465 9.03 24.14 10.58
N VAL A 466 8.51 25.31 10.91
CA VAL A 466 7.08 25.52 11.16
C VAL A 466 6.60 26.64 10.25
N ARG A 467 5.73 26.34 9.32
CA ARG A 467 5.23 27.24 8.28
C ARG A 467 6.39 27.89 7.51
N ASP A 468 6.53 29.22 7.61
CA ASP A 468 7.53 30.06 6.94
C ASP A 468 8.76 30.37 7.80
N HIS A 469 8.96 29.68 8.93
CA HIS A 469 10.11 29.86 9.81
C HIS A 469 10.89 28.55 9.99
N VAL A 470 12.21 28.65 9.97
CA VAL A 470 13.14 27.57 10.31
C VAL A 470 13.92 27.97 11.57
N LEU A 471 13.98 27.07 12.51
CA LEU A 471 14.82 27.22 13.71
C LEU A 471 15.92 26.17 13.65
N ILE A 472 17.15 26.64 13.77
CA ILE A 472 18.37 25.80 13.81
C ILE A 472 19.11 26.13 15.10
N THR A 473 19.43 25.12 15.89
CA THR A 473 20.22 25.24 17.12
C THR A 473 21.48 24.41 16.93
N ILE A 474 22.64 25.02 17.06
CA ILE A 474 23.97 24.40 16.92
C ILE A 474 24.67 24.47 18.28
N ASP A 475 25.13 23.35 18.79
CA ASP A 475 25.81 23.23 20.10
C ASP A 475 27.15 22.50 19.93
N ASP A 476 28.24 23.11 20.42
CA ASP A 476 29.59 22.55 20.42
C ASP A 476 30.05 22.09 21.82
N GLY A 477 29.12 22.02 22.78
CA GLY A 477 29.40 21.73 24.19
C GLY A 477 29.86 22.95 25.00
N THR A 478 30.37 24.01 24.36
CA THR A 478 30.86 25.25 25.02
C THR A 478 29.95 26.44 24.73
N SER A 479 29.34 26.47 23.58
CA SER A 479 28.41 27.50 23.13
C SER A 479 27.23 26.89 22.39
N THR A 480 26.11 27.59 22.47
CA THR A 480 24.88 27.26 21.70
C THR A 480 24.58 28.45 20.82
N VAL A 481 24.52 28.20 19.51
CA VAL A 481 24.12 29.17 18.49
C VAL A 481 22.69 28.81 18.05
N LYS A 482 21.76 29.73 18.26
CA LYS A 482 20.34 29.58 17.87
C LYS A 482 20.04 30.55 16.74
N VAL A 483 19.60 30.02 15.62
CA VAL A 483 19.30 30.79 14.42
C VAL A 483 17.84 30.59 14.04
N THR A 484 17.10 31.68 13.90
CA THR A 484 15.75 31.68 13.37
C THR A 484 15.77 32.36 12.00
N VAL A 485 15.23 31.69 10.98
CA VAL A 485 15.18 32.19 9.60
C VAL A 485 13.74 32.26 9.14
N ALA A 486 13.32 33.43 8.65
CA ALA A 486 12.02 33.63 8.00
C ALA A 486 12.18 33.41 6.50
N LEU A 487 11.56 32.37 5.97
CA LEU A 487 11.54 32.04 4.56
C LEU A 487 10.65 32.98 3.76
N PRO A 488 10.77 33.05 2.43
CA PRO A 488 9.88 33.90 1.59
C PRO A 488 8.39 33.62 1.79
N ASP A 489 8.01 32.35 1.98
CA ASP A 489 6.62 31.94 2.23
C ASP A 489 6.59 30.53 2.89
N SER A 490 5.40 30.05 3.28
CA SER A 490 5.20 28.78 3.99
C SER A 490 5.29 27.55 3.06
N SER A 491 5.07 27.70 1.75
CA SER A 491 5.04 26.62 0.78
C SER A 491 6.42 26.08 0.43
N ARG A 492 7.49 26.82 0.75
CA ARG A 492 8.87 26.44 0.41
C ARG A 492 9.42 25.31 1.25
N PHE A 493 10.21 24.45 0.62
CA PHE A 493 11.04 23.49 1.33
C PHE A 493 12.28 24.20 1.94
N ALA A 494 12.84 23.59 2.97
CA ALA A 494 14.08 24.05 3.58
C ALA A 494 15.01 22.87 3.82
N TYR A 495 16.10 22.85 3.05
CA TYR A 495 17.14 21.83 3.12
C TYR A 495 18.40 22.42 3.78
N LEU A 496 19.04 21.60 4.62
CA LEU A 496 20.32 21.91 5.26
C LEU A 496 21.44 21.20 4.52
N GLY A 497 22.29 21.90 3.82
CA GLY A 497 23.54 21.39 3.25
C GLY A 497 24.71 21.71 4.18
N LEU A 498 25.48 20.71 4.58
CA LEU A 498 26.69 20.88 5.39
C LEU A 498 27.87 21.19 4.49
N THR A 499 28.72 22.14 4.89
CA THR A 499 29.95 22.51 4.18
C THR A 499 31.02 22.99 5.15
N GLY A 500 32.24 23.17 4.65
CA GLY A 500 33.37 23.67 5.43
C GLY A 500 34.51 24.17 4.53
N GLU A 501 35.63 24.49 5.13
CA GLU A 501 36.86 24.91 4.47
C GLU A 501 38.05 24.22 5.12
N ASN A 502 38.91 23.56 4.32
CA ASN A 502 40.08 22.80 4.77
C ASN A 502 39.80 21.89 5.98
N CYS A 503 38.73 21.07 5.87
CA CYS A 503 38.29 20.25 6.98
C CYS A 503 37.73 18.92 6.53
N LEU A 504 37.57 18.03 7.53
CA LEU A 504 36.85 16.78 7.44
C LEU A 504 35.61 16.87 8.34
N ILE A 505 34.43 16.59 7.82
CA ILE A 505 33.17 16.38 8.56
C ILE A 505 32.85 14.91 8.48
N ASP A 506 32.86 14.21 9.60
CA ASP A 506 32.58 12.78 9.66
C ASP A 506 31.59 12.41 10.78
N ASN A 507 31.31 11.12 10.94
CA ASN A 507 30.38 10.57 11.97
C ASN A 507 29.03 11.28 12.01
N VAL A 508 28.49 11.60 10.83
CA VAL A 508 27.19 12.27 10.72
C VAL A 508 26.05 11.29 10.99
N GLN A 509 25.28 11.58 12.03
CA GLN A 509 24.08 10.82 12.39
C GLN A 509 22.86 11.73 12.36
N ILE A 510 21.75 11.27 11.78
CA ILE A 510 20.52 12.03 11.64
C ILE A 510 19.39 11.25 12.30
N ASP A 511 18.67 11.89 13.22
CA ASP A 511 17.50 11.33 13.89
C ASP A 511 16.28 12.22 13.66
N LYS A 512 15.23 11.65 13.06
CA LYS A 512 13.92 12.26 12.80
C LYS A 512 12.78 11.53 13.51
N SER A 513 13.06 10.79 14.56
CA SER A 513 12.08 9.97 15.28
C SER A 513 11.11 10.78 16.16
N GLY A 514 11.29 12.10 16.28
CA GLY A 514 10.48 12.99 17.11
C GLY A 514 9.03 13.14 16.63
N GLU A 515 8.16 13.63 17.53
CA GLU A 515 6.80 14.06 17.19
C GLU A 515 6.81 15.47 16.56
N ASN A 516 5.72 15.82 15.86
CA ASN A 516 5.56 17.16 15.32
C ASN A 516 5.53 18.20 16.46
N VAL A 517 6.26 19.28 16.28
CA VAL A 517 6.19 20.42 17.22
C VAL A 517 4.90 21.21 17.00
N PRO A 518 4.41 21.94 18.03
CA PRO A 518 3.23 22.79 17.87
C PRO A 518 3.54 24.01 16.97
N ASP A 519 2.49 24.59 16.36
CA ASP A 519 2.59 25.72 15.42
C ASP A 519 3.23 26.99 16.00
N ASP A 520 3.23 27.15 17.31
CA ASP A 520 3.83 28.26 18.05
C ASP A 520 5.25 27.97 18.59
N TYR A 521 5.84 26.84 18.21
CA TYR A 521 7.16 26.42 18.69
C TYR A 521 8.28 27.39 18.31
N ILE A 522 8.22 28.00 17.13
CA ILE A 522 9.20 28.98 16.64
C ILE A 522 8.64 30.38 16.84
N PRO A 523 9.30 31.24 17.67
CA PRO A 523 8.90 32.66 17.75
C PRO A 523 9.04 33.32 16.39
N ARG A 524 8.00 33.98 15.93
CA ARG A 524 8.01 34.69 14.64
C ARG A 524 8.91 35.90 14.67
N ILE A 525 9.76 36.02 13.67
CA ILE A 525 10.66 37.17 13.48
C ILE A 525 10.28 38.04 12.28
N ALA A 526 9.30 37.60 11.49
CA ALA A 526 8.72 38.34 10.36
C ALA A 526 7.20 38.12 10.32
N GLU A 527 6.47 39.04 9.70
CA GLU A 527 5.02 38.90 9.48
C GLU A 527 4.71 37.71 8.55
N GLU A 528 3.54 37.14 8.71
CA GLU A 528 3.10 36.05 7.83
C GLU A 528 2.75 36.61 6.45
N ILE A 529 3.22 35.96 5.38
CA ILE A 529 2.78 36.27 4.03
C ILE A 529 1.55 35.41 3.77
N SER A 530 0.43 36.08 3.53
CA SER A 530 -0.85 35.50 3.23
C SER A 530 -1.21 35.73 1.77
N PHE A 531 -1.62 34.70 1.08
CA PHE A 531 -2.17 34.79 -0.28
C PHE A 531 -3.70 34.72 -0.28
N ILE A 532 -4.32 34.81 0.91
CA ILE A 532 -5.77 34.71 1.11
C ILE A 532 -6.38 36.01 1.68
N ASP A 533 -5.63 37.12 1.64
CA ASP A 533 -6.11 38.46 2.10
C ASP A 533 -7.14 39.08 1.14
N GLY A 534 -7.52 38.36 0.09
CA GLY A 534 -8.53 38.77 -0.88
C GLY A 534 -9.97 38.79 -0.27
N PRO A 535 -10.97 39.17 -1.09
CA PRO A 535 -12.36 39.19 -0.64
C PRO A 535 -12.78 37.83 -0.04
N VAL A 536 -13.53 37.88 1.06
CA VAL A 536 -14.14 36.71 1.67
C VAL A 536 -15.55 36.55 1.10
N GLY A 537 -15.89 35.34 0.67
CA GLY A 537 -17.20 34.95 0.15
C GLY A 537 -18.12 34.40 1.26
N ASP A 538 -18.94 33.42 0.93
CA ASP A 538 -19.82 32.71 1.85
C ASP A 538 -19.06 31.70 2.73
N VAL A 539 -17.87 31.28 2.29
CA VAL A 539 -16.96 30.35 2.96
C VAL A 539 -15.63 31.08 3.19
N PRO A 540 -14.96 30.87 4.32
CA PRO A 540 -13.64 31.42 4.58
C PRO A 540 -12.63 31.08 3.49
N ASN A 541 -11.74 32.04 3.18
CA ASN A 541 -10.62 31.83 2.28
C ASN A 541 -9.68 30.75 2.84
N VAL A 542 -9.03 29.96 1.98
CA VAL A 542 -8.16 28.85 2.39
C VAL A 542 -6.86 28.88 1.58
N GLN A 543 -5.73 28.83 2.28
CA GLN A 543 -4.42 28.58 1.69
C GLN A 543 -4.04 27.11 1.91
N ILE A 544 -3.53 26.49 0.87
CA ILE A 544 -3.16 25.08 0.82
C ILE A 544 -1.70 25.01 0.40
N ASP A 545 -0.80 24.87 1.38
CA ASP A 545 0.65 24.95 1.17
C ASP A 545 1.25 23.71 0.51
N GLY A 546 0.58 22.59 0.58
CA GLY A 546 0.99 21.33 -0.03
C GLY A 546 -0.20 20.43 -0.32
N TYR A 547 0.04 19.22 -0.80
CA TYR A 547 -1.01 18.29 -1.24
C TYR A 547 -2.05 18.05 -0.13
N ARG A 548 -3.23 18.65 -0.28
CA ARG A 548 -4.41 18.50 0.59
C ARG A 548 -4.16 18.85 2.08
N THR A 549 -3.20 19.70 2.37
CA THR A 549 -2.87 20.09 3.75
C THR A 549 -3.98 20.89 4.43
N SER A 550 -4.87 21.47 3.64
CA SER A 550 -6.05 22.23 4.13
C SER A 550 -7.22 22.06 3.14
N SER A 551 -8.43 22.38 3.60
CA SER A 551 -9.63 22.34 2.75
C SER A 551 -10.66 23.37 3.21
N THR A 552 -11.62 23.71 2.34
CA THR A 552 -12.82 24.40 2.74
C THR A 552 -13.67 23.54 3.69
N GLN A 553 -14.57 24.17 4.43
CA GLN A 553 -15.61 23.45 5.15
C GLN A 553 -16.47 22.60 4.20
N ALA A 554 -17.09 21.54 4.75
CA ALA A 554 -18.00 20.68 4.01
C ALA A 554 -19.25 21.44 3.53
N ILE A 555 -19.57 21.32 2.25
CA ILE A 555 -20.76 21.92 1.62
C ILE A 555 -21.69 20.76 1.21
N PRO A 556 -22.95 20.71 1.69
CA PRO A 556 -23.88 19.66 1.28
C PRO A 556 -24.16 19.70 -0.23
N VAL A 557 -23.99 18.59 -0.91
CA VAL A 557 -24.25 18.49 -2.35
C VAL A 557 -25.75 18.28 -2.58
N VAL A 558 -26.37 19.31 -3.14
CA VAL A 558 -27.79 19.31 -3.57
C VAL A 558 -27.87 19.56 -5.06
N ASP A 559 -29.01 19.23 -5.67
CA ASP A 559 -29.22 19.49 -7.10
C ASP A 559 -29.22 21.00 -7.39
N GLY A 560 -28.50 21.41 -8.45
CA GLY A 560 -28.33 22.80 -8.84
C GLY A 560 -27.37 23.62 -7.97
N LEU A 561 -26.58 23.00 -7.08
CA LEU A 561 -25.50 23.67 -6.35
C LEU A 561 -24.39 24.10 -7.31
N SER A 562 -23.88 25.33 -7.11
CA SER A 562 -22.65 25.80 -7.75
C SER A 562 -21.76 26.48 -6.70
N ILE A 563 -20.47 26.22 -6.77
CA ILE A 563 -19.44 26.87 -5.95
C ILE A 563 -18.58 27.71 -6.91
N VAL A 564 -18.50 29.00 -6.64
CA VAL A 564 -17.67 29.95 -7.40
C VAL A 564 -16.56 30.46 -6.50
N PHE A 565 -15.34 30.41 -6.95
CA PHE A 565 -14.17 30.85 -6.18
C PHE A 565 -13.09 31.40 -7.11
N HIS A 566 -12.29 32.29 -6.57
CA HIS A 566 -11.03 32.70 -7.20
C HIS A 566 -9.92 31.76 -6.71
N THR A 567 -9.10 31.27 -7.64
CA THR A 567 -7.95 30.41 -7.34
C THR A 567 -6.69 31.03 -7.91
N MET A 568 -5.59 30.88 -7.18
CA MET A 568 -4.25 31.27 -7.61
C MET A 568 -3.26 30.27 -7.07
N SER A 569 -2.32 29.79 -7.88
CA SER A 569 -1.25 28.92 -7.38
C SER A 569 -0.21 29.74 -6.60
N LEU A 570 0.36 29.11 -5.56
CA LEU A 570 1.37 29.76 -4.73
C LEU A 570 2.70 29.96 -5.52
N PRO A 571 3.58 30.87 -5.09
CA PRO A 571 4.83 31.17 -5.82
C PRO A 571 5.75 29.97 -6.05
N THR A 572 5.64 28.94 -5.22
CA THR A 572 6.40 27.68 -5.36
C THR A 572 5.74 26.65 -6.25
N ALA A 573 4.49 26.87 -6.64
CA ALA A 573 3.76 25.99 -7.54
C ALA A 573 4.40 26.08 -8.96
N ARG A 574 4.86 24.94 -9.47
CA ARG A 574 5.66 24.89 -10.72
C ARG A 574 5.15 23.87 -11.70
N LEU A 575 4.18 23.08 -11.26
CA LEU A 575 3.68 21.93 -11.99
C LEU A 575 2.19 22.14 -12.32
N VAL A 576 1.72 21.53 -13.39
CA VAL A 576 0.32 21.66 -13.85
C VAL A 576 -0.67 21.25 -12.74
N TRP A 577 -0.34 20.23 -11.97
CA TRP A 577 -1.20 19.70 -10.91
C TRP A 577 -1.19 20.48 -9.59
N HIS A 578 -0.39 21.53 -9.46
CA HIS A 578 -0.54 22.47 -8.35
C HIS A 578 -1.78 23.33 -8.61
N CYS A 579 -2.94 22.78 -8.35
CA CYS A 579 -4.23 23.34 -8.66
C CYS A 579 -5.29 22.92 -7.62
N PRO A 580 -6.47 23.53 -7.64
CA PRO A 580 -7.59 23.08 -6.79
C PRO A 580 -8.10 21.70 -7.15
N PHE A 581 -8.57 20.97 -6.11
CA PHE A 581 -9.25 19.69 -6.22
C PHE A 581 -10.63 19.79 -5.58
N ILE A 582 -11.63 19.25 -6.26
CA ILE A 582 -12.97 19.08 -5.72
C ILE A 582 -13.08 17.67 -5.16
N VAL A 583 -13.41 17.54 -3.89
CA VAL A 583 -13.60 16.26 -3.21
C VAL A 583 -15.07 16.05 -2.92
N LEU A 584 -15.63 14.92 -3.37
CA LEU A 584 -16.94 14.45 -2.94
C LEU A 584 -16.74 13.39 -1.86
N PHE A 585 -17.36 13.57 -0.70
CA PHE A 585 -17.12 12.70 0.44
C PHE A 585 -18.31 12.60 1.40
N TYR A 586 -18.19 11.67 2.34
CA TYR A 586 -18.98 11.59 3.56
C TYR A 586 -18.05 11.53 4.77
N SER A 587 -18.41 12.25 5.81
CA SER A 587 -17.83 12.14 7.15
C SER A 587 -18.86 12.66 8.16
N SER A 588 -18.98 12.02 9.31
CA SER A 588 -19.86 12.49 10.39
C SER A 588 -19.36 13.79 11.03
N GLU A 589 -18.04 14.04 10.96
CA GLU A 589 -17.38 15.22 11.50
C GLU A 589 -17.38 16.40 10.51
N LEU A 590 -17.88 16.18 9.28
CA LEU A 590 -17.93 17.19 8.20
C LEU A 590 -16.54 17.70 7.77
N ILE A 591 -15.50 16.89 7.96
CA ILE A 591 -14.13 17.14 7.50
C ILE A 591 -13.69 16.00 6.55
N PRO A 592 -12.79 16.26 5.59
CA PRO A 592 -12.35 15.26 4.64
C PRO A 592 -11.29 14.28 5.21
N GLU A 593 -11.49 13.85 6.45
CA GLU A 593 -10.65 12.92 7.21
C GLU A 593 -11.44 12.26 8.35
N GLY A 594 -10.80 11.38 9.14
CA GLY A 594 -11.42 10.75 10.30
C GLY A 594 -11.82 9.28 10.07
N LYS A 595 -12.38 8.64 11.13
CA LYS A 595 -12.62 7.19 11.15
C LYS A 595 -13.72 6.71 10.20
N ASP A 596 -14.71 7.55 9.91
CA ASP A 596 -15.85 7.23 9.04
C ASP A 596 -15.79 7.98 7.70
N TYR A 597 -14.63 8.59 7.39
CA TYR A 597 -14.40 9.25 6.13
C TYR A 597 -14.50 8.29 4.95
N LYS A 598 -15.30 8.67 3.97
CA LYS A 598 -15.45 7.97 2.70
C LYS A 598 -15.30 8.96 1.57
N GLU A 599 -14.33 8.76 0.71
CA GLU A 599 -14.14 9.57 -0.48
C GLU A 599 -14.85 8.94 -1.68
N PHE A 600 -15.75 9.68 -2.30
CA PHE A 600 -16.49 9.23 -3.48
C PHE A 600 -15.82 9.67 -4.79
N ALA A 601 -15.25 10.87 -4.82
CA ALA A 601 -14.51 11.38 -5.96
C ALA A 601 -13.48 12.42 -5.54
N LEU A 602 -12.34 12.45 -6.23
CA LEU A 602 -11.36 13.52 -6.24
C LEU A 602 -11.25 14.00 -7.67
N ILE A 603 -11.62 15.23 -7.95
CA ILE A 603 -11.68 15.83 -9.28
C ILE A 603 -10.75 17.03 -9.30
N ARG A 604 -9.70 17.00 -10.11
CA ARG A 604 -8.74 18.07 -10.25
C ARG A 604 -9.16 18.97 -11.40
N ILE A 605 -8.92 20.26 -11.27
CA ILE A 605 -9.31 21.21 -12.32
C ILE A 605 -8.36 21.19 -13.55
N ASP A 606 -7.27 20.43 -13.50
CA ASP A 606 -6.41 20.08 -14.64
C ASP A 606 -6.95 18.89 -15.46
N GLY A 607 -8.05 18.28 -15.01
CA GLY A 607 -8.67 17.14 -15.68
C GLY A 607 -8.08 15.78 -15.31
N GLU A 608 -7.10 15.71 -14.42
CA GLU A 608 -6.69 14.44 -13.83
C GLU A 608 -7.66 14.05 -12.69
N SER A 609 -8.04 12.78 -12.61
CA SER A 609 -8.80 12.26 -11.47
C SER A 609 -8.60 10.77 -11.30
N TRP A 610 -8.76 10.32 -10.07
CA TRP A 610 -8.82 8.91 -9.74
C TRP A 610 -10.24 8.37 -9.93
N GLN A 611 -10.41 7.37 -10.81
CA GLN A 611 -11.74 6.96 -11.31
C GLN A 611 -12.46 5.91 -10.46
N SER A 612 -11.78 5.16 -9.61
CA SER A 612 -12.44 4.11 -8.81
C SER A 612 -12.20 4.29 -7.32
N ARG A 613 -13.28 4.09 -6.55
CA ARG A 613 -13.31 4.07 -5.09
C ARG A 613 -14.16 2.87 -4.68
N GLU A 614 -13.90 2.28 -3.51
CA GLU A 614 -14.73 1.19 -3.01
C GLU A 614 -16.21 1.57 -2.87
N SER A 615 -16.48 2.83 -2.50
CA SER A 615 -17.83 3.35 -2.24
C SER A 615 -18.48 4.05 -3.43
N ALA A 616 -17.77 4.25 -4.55
CA ALA A 616 -18.31 4.97 -5.71
C ALA A 616 -17.62 4.61 -7.03
N ASN A 617 -18.39 4.65 -8.11
CA ASN A 617 -17.89 4.55 -9.47
C ASN A 617 -17.82 5.95 -10.11
N ASN A 618 -16.70 6.28 -10.73
CA ASN A 618 -16.47 7.56 -11.37
C ASN A 618 -16.25 7.41 -12.88
N ARG A 619 -16.84 8.32 -13.66
CA ARG A 619 -16.60 8.44 -15.09
C ARG A 619 -16.22 9.88 -15.39
N LEU A 620 -14.96 10.10 -15.69
CA LEU A 620 -14.42 11.40 -16.06
C LEU A 620 -14.47 11.60 -17.58
N ILE A 621 -14.86 12.82 -17.99
CA ILE A 621 -14.84 13.31 -19.35
C ILE A 621 -14.08 14.63 -19.32
N VAL A 622 -12.98 14.72 -20.07
CA VAL A 622 -12.16 15.94 -20.20
C VAL A 622 -12.10 16.30 -21.68
N ASN A 623 -12.54 17.51 -21.99
CA ASN A 623 -12.47 18.05 -23.33
C ASN A 623 -11.65 19.36 -23.32
N ARG A 624 -10.82 19.55 -24.32
CA ARG A 624 -10.12 20.80 -24.57
C ARG A 624 -10.96 21.62 -25.54
N THR A 625 -11.17 22.88 -25.20
CA THR A 625 -11.80 23.86 -26.12
C THR A 625 -10.73 24.57 -26.95
N ASP A 626 -11.15 25.37 -27.93
CA ASP A 626 -10.25 26.16 -28.75
C ASP A 626 -9.46 27.24 -27.96
N GLU A 627 -9.87 27.50 -26.71
CA GLU A 627 -9.19 28.42 -25.78
C GLU A 627 -8.01 27.77 -25.03
N PHE A 628 -7.80 26.46 -25.16
CA PHE A 628 -6.68 25.76 -24.49
C PHE A 628 -5.41 25.90 -25.27
N ASP A 629 -4.53 26.81 -24.85
CA ASP A 629 -3.25 27.15 -25.52
C ASP A 629 -2.04 26.37 -24.95
N GLY A 630 -2.30 25.22 -24.35
CA GLY A 630 -1.26 24.33 -23.80
C GLY A 630 -1.05 24.45 -22.30
N TRP A 631 -0.24 23.53 -21.79
CA TRP A 631 -0.04 23.42 -20.34
C TRP A 631 0.79 24.57 -19.75
N ASP A 632 1.71 25.17 -20.52
CA ASP A 632 2.51 26.29 -20.03
C ASP A 632 1.66 27.55 -19.87
N ALA A 633 0.79 27.84 -20.85
CA ALA A 633 -0.19 28.92 -20.73
C ALA A 633 -1.18 28.69 -19.59
N TRP A 634 -1.61 27.44 -19.38
CA TRP A 634 -2.49 27.07 -18.27
C TRP A 634 -1.81 27.29 -16.90
N LYS A 635 -0.52 26.92 -16.77
CA LYS A 635 0.26 27.17 -15.54
C LYS A 635 0.39 28.67 -15.26
N GLU A 636 0.67 29.46 -16.28
CA GLU A 636 0.79 30.91 -16.16
C GLU A 636 -0.54 31.54 -15.71
N ALA A 637 -1.64 31.15 -16.36
CA ALA A 637 -2.98 31.59 -15.93
C ALA A 637 -3.30 31.19 -14.49
N ASN A 638 -2.88 30.01 -14.05
CA ASN A 638 -3.07 29.58 -12.67
C ASN A 638 -2.19 30.37 -11.68
N HIS A 639 -1.02 30.83 -12.09
CA HIS A 639 -0.17 31.73 -11.30
C HIS A 639 -0.76 33.14 -11.21
N GLU A 640 -1.30 33.66 -12.27
CA GLU A 640 -1.98 34.96 -12.29
C GLU A 640 -3.30 34.94 -11.49
N GLY A 641 -3.91 33.77 -11.41
CA GLY A 641 -5.19 33.53 -10.77
C GLY A 641 -6.38 33.72 -11.69
N PHE A 642 -7.41 32.90 -11.53
CA PHE A 642 -8.66 32.98 -12.29
C PHE A 642 -9.86 32.57 -11.46
N ASP A 643 -11.05 33.00 -11.91
CA ASP A 643 -12.31 32.58 -11.29
C ASP A 643 -12.72 31.20 -11.82
N CYS A 644 -13.04 30.30 -10.92
CA CYS A 644 -13.51 28.95 -11.22
C CYS A 644 -14.94 28.75 -10.75
N THR A 645 -15.75 28.09 -11.55
CA THR A 645 -17.11 27.68 -11.20
C THR A 645 -17.22 26.16 -11.26
N VAL A 646 -17.67 25.55 -10.17
CA VAL A 646 -17.96 24.12 -10.08
C VAL A 646 -19.45 23.94 -9.86
N SER A 647 -20.13 23.24 -10.76
CA SER A 647 -21.56 22.99 -10.70
C SER A 647 -21.85 21.52 -10.41
N PHE A 648 -22.93 21.29 -9.65
CA PHE A 648 -23.34 19.94 -9.25
C PHE A 648 -24.80 19.71 -9.65
N GLU A 649 -25.03 18.62 -10.41
CA GLU A 649 -26.36 18.06 -10.65
C GLU A 649 -26.47 16.77 -9.85
N ARG A 650 -27.50 16.64 -9.01
CA ARG A 650 -27.69 15.46 -8.17
C ARG A 650 -29.01 14.78 -8.43
N LYS A 651 -28.97 13.48 -8.76
CA LYS A 651 -30.16 12.62 -8.91
C LYS A 651 -29.97 11.35 -8.09
N GLY A 652 -30.52 11.32 -6.88
CA GLY A 652 -30.38 10.20 -5.97
C GLY A 652 -28.91 9.94 -5.60
N ASP A 653 -28.39 8.79 -5.99
CA ASP A 653 -27.02 8.36 -5.71
C ASP A 653 -26.01 8.80 -6.78
N VAL A 654 -26.45 9.53 -7.80
CA VAL A 654 -25.61 10.03 -8.89
C VAL A 654 -25.37 11.53 -8.70
N VAL A 655 -24.11 11.94 -8.72
CA VAL A 655 -23.65 13.33 -8.73
C VAL A 655 -22.85 13.58 -9.99
N VAL A 656 -23.26 14.59 -10.76
CA VAL A 656 -22.48 15.08 -11.90
C VAL A 656 -21.82 16.39 -11.49
N THR A 657 -20.51 16.39 -11.48
CA THR A 657 -19.67 17.58 -11.20
C THR A 657 -19.13 18.11 -12.51
N THR A 658 -19.33 19.41 -12.78
CA THR A 658 -18.86 20.06 -14.01
C THR A 658 -18.08 21.32 -13.69
N THR A 659 -16.93 21.52 -14.30
CA THR A 659 -16.15 22.75 -14.24
C THR A 659 -15.54 23.08 -15.60
N GLN A 660 -15.34 24.37 -15.85
CA GLN A 660 -14.62 24.86 -17.03
C GLN A 660 -13.62 25.92 -16.56
N ASN A 661 -12.36 25.77 -17.00
CA ASN A 661 -11.29 26.69 -16.65
C ASN A 661 -10.22 26.70 -17.77
N CYS A 662 -9.71 27.87 -18.15
CA CYS A 662 -8.61 28.07 -19.10
C CYS A 662 -8.63 27.10 -20.30
N GLY A 663 -9.80 26.94 -20.94
CA GLY A 663 -9.98 26.06 -22.09
C GLY A 663 -10.14 24.57 -21.77
N LEU A 664 -10.20 24.16 -20.50
CA LEU A 664 -10.50 22.79 -20.09
C LEU A 664 -11.96 22.68 -19.62
N PHE A 665 -12.72 21.78 -20.23
CA PHE A 665 -14.05 21.37 -19.78
C PHE A 665 -13.95 20.00 -19.14
N ILE A 666 -14.36 19.91 -17.87
CA ILE A 666 -14.24 18.71 -17.06
C ILE A 666 -15.64 18.34 -16.53
N ARG A 667 -16.04 17.11 -16.78
CA ARG A 667 -17.30 16.56 -16.26
C ARG A 667 -17.04 15.19 -15.64
N ASN A 668 -17.31 15.05 -14.36
CA ASN A 668 -17.23 13.77 -13.65
C ASN A 668 -18.61 13.29 -13.23
N ILE A 669 -18.94 12.04 -13.53
CA ILE A 669 -20.16 11.38 -13.11
C ILE A 669 -19.79 10.40 -12.01
N THR A 670 -20.19 10.70 -10.78
CA THR A 670 -19.97 9.88 -9.58
C THR A 670 -21.24 9.13 -9.24
N THR A 671 -21.20 7.81 -9.17
CA THR A 671 -22.30 6.96 -8.70
C THR A 671 -21.90 6.33 -7.37
N VAL A 672 -22.57 6.74 -6.29
CA VAL A 672 -22.33 6.17 -4.94
C VAL A 672 -23.00 4.80 -4.88
N VAL A 673 -22.24 3.75 -4.47
CA VAL A 673 -22.69 2.36 -4.54
C VAL A 673 -22.91 1.72 -3.16
N ASP A 674 -22.47 2.36 -2.08
CA ASP A 674 -22.57 1.85 -0.71
C ASP A 674 -23.86 2.29 0.03
N GLY A 675 -24.75 2.98 -0.65
CA GLY A 675 -26.04 3.45 -0.09
C GLY A 675 -25.93 4.70 0.80
N THR A 676 -24.79 5.38 0.85
CA THR A 676 -24.60 6.62 1.61
C THR A 676 -25.41 7.75 0.97
N LYS A 677 -26.34 8.36 1.73
CA LYS A 677 -27.25 9.39 1.22
C LYS A 677 -26.73 10.81 1.38
N ASN A 678 -25.92 11.06 2.39
CA ASN A 678 -25.36 12.40 2.64
C ASN A 678 -24.01 12.51 1.90
N ILE A 679 -23.96 13.42 0.95
CA ILE A 679 -22.75 13.69 0.16
C ILE A 679 -22.39 15.14 0.38
N TYR A 680 -21.13 15.37 0.70
CA TYR A 680 -20.56 16.69 0.88
C TYR A 680 -19.51 16.95 -0.19
N ALA A 681 -19.32 18.22 -0.54
CA ALA A 681 -18.20 18.69 -1.34
C ALA A 681 -17.30 19.58 -0.48
N CYS A 682 -16.01 19.50 -0.66
CA CYS A 682 -15.06 20.52 -0.25
C CYS A 682 -14.09 20.82 -1.38
N ILE A 683 -13.44 21.98 -1.32
CA ILE A 683 -12.35 22.33 -2.22
C ILE A 683 -11.07 22.25 -1.40
N THR A 684 -10.12 21.51 -1.90
CA THR A 684 -8.74 21.39 -1.43
C THR A 684 -7.81 21.61 -2.61
N GLY A 685 -6.55 21.20 -2.57
CA GLY A 685 -5.64 21.36 -3.70
C GLY A 685 -4.20 21.04 -3.32
N ASP A 686 -3.30 21.60 -4.11
CA ASP A 686 -1.87 21.53 -3.89
C ASP A 686 -1.24 22.89 -4.26
N GLN A 687 -0.56 23.54 -3.32
CA GLN A 687 0.10 24.85 -3.46
C GLN A 687 -0.80 25.91 -4.09
N VAL A 688 -1.99 26.12 -3.54
CA VAL A 688 -3.00 27.07 -4.04
C VAL A 688 -3.62 27.90 -2.94
N ALA A 689 -4.00 29.11 -3.29
CA ALA A 689 -4.85 29.99 -2.49
C ALA A 689 -6.25 30.06 -3.11
N LEU A 690 -7.28 29.92 -2.26
CA LEU A 690 -8.69 30.00 -2.63
C LEU A 690 -9.32 31.19 -1.92
N THR A 691 -9.88 32.11 -2.67
CA THR A 691 -10.52 33.33 -2.13
C THR A 691 -11.89 33.53 -2.74
N ASN A 692 -12.69 34.42 -2.14
CA ASN A 692 -14.02 34.80 -2.63
C ASN A 692 -14.94 33.62 -2.92
N ILE A 693 -14.93 32.60 -2.04
CA ILE A 693 -15.67 31.35 -2.21
C ILE A 693 -17.16 31.59 -1.96
N ARG A 694 -17.98 31.47 -2.99
CA ARG A 694 -19.42 31.74 -2.96
C ARG A 694 -20.23 30.53 -3.32
N ILE A 695 -21.32 30.31 -2.60
CA ILE A 695 -22.27 29.22 -2.81
C ILE A 695 -23.49 29.78 -3.53
N LYS A 696 -23.81 29.25 -4.71
CA LYS A 696 -25.03 29.59 -5.46
C LYS A 696 -25.88 28.35 -5.61
N GLN A 697 -27.18 28.51 -5.48
CA GLN A 697 -28.14 27.47 -5.75
C GLN A 697 -29.13 27.97 -6.81
N SER A 698 -29.17 27.29 -7.96
CA SER A 698 -30.20 27.57 -8.95
C SER A 698 -31.54 27.03 -8.44
N LYS A 699 -32.56 27.90 -8.47
CA LYS A 699 -33.93 27.56 -8.06
C LYS A 699 -34.57 26.57 -9.03
#